data_8c59760d3025f9b269322c77282c66c9
#
_entry.id   8c59760d3025f9b269322c77282c66c9
#
_cell.length_a   1.000
_cell.length_b   1.000
_cell.length_c   1.000
_cell.angle_alpha   90.00
_cell.angle_beta   90.00
_cell.angle_gamma   90.00
#
_symmetry.space_group_name_H-M   'P 1'
#
loop_
_entity.id
_entity.type
_entity.pdbx_description
1 polymer ?
#
loop_
_entity_poly.entity_id
_entity_poly.type
_entity_poly.pdbx_seq_one_letter_code
_entity_poly.pdbx_strand_id
1 'polypeptide(L)'
;MATAPDKCTRSVDDPLARLTEARLHDPHSVLGHHALDQQTVCYRAWLPHANEASITLSDDRVQPLMAAPGFPGLFLWQGAGDELPEHPTLHWTPEGGTETLHHVDPWSFAPDLPDFDRHLFAEGRHWHAHRMLGAHPLTRNGVEGVRFAVWAPSAERVAVVGDFNRWDGRCHPMTVHPGSGIWELFIPGLATETLYKFEIRNREHGSLHLKTDPYARAYQMRPETAARIQPASDYTWHDDQWMRNRDPEAWKHRPMSIYEVHLGSWQRSPEGEWPNYRELAERLVPYARDMGFTHLELLPITEHPFDGSWGYQSTGFFAPTSRFGTADDFRYLVDQAHQAGLGVLLDWVPGHFPRDEFALARFDGTALYEHADPRIGEHRGWGTLIFNYSRPEVRNFLLSSALCWVEDFHLDGLRVDAVASMLYRDYDREGEDWLPNIHGGNENLEAIDFLRHLNETVQTSHPGVAMIAEESTAWPGVSRPPSMGGLGFTMKWNMGWMHDTLTYFGMDPIYRTHHHGQLTFGQLYAYSENFVLPFSHDEVVHGKRSLRGRMPGNEWEQHANLRLLYSWQWLYPGKKLLFMGQEFGQGPEWSEDRELDWYVLQYPLHQGLQNLVRDLNRVYREDPALHAREFEPDGFDWLDCDDAAHSTISFVRRDHQGRQVVVVLNLTPMERAAYPVPAPHAGRWRVTLNTDAEVYGGGSRGPAEAYAEPIERHGHPATLYLHLPPLAALLLEPVGD
;
A
#
# COMPACT_ATOMS: atom_id res chain seq x y z
N MET A 1 -19.77 38.58 52.24
CA MET A 1 -20.28 37.95 51.02
C MET A 1 -19.10 37.59 50.17
N ALA A 2 -18.79 36.32 49.96
CA ALA A 2 -17.78 35.91 49.01
C ALA A 2 -18.25 36.38 47.64
N THR A 3 -17.39 37.03 46.86
CA THR A 3 -17.68 37.49 45.49
C THR A 3 -18.02 36.27 44.61
N ALA A 4 -18.96 36.40 43.66
CA ALA A 4 -19.37 35.34 42.78
C ALA A 4 -18.20 34.53 42.13
N PRO A 5 -17.07 35.14 41.74
CA PRO A 5 -15.89 34.46 41.23
C PRO A 5 -15.31 33.42 42.19
N ASP A 6 -15.32 33.68 43.47
CA ASP A 6 -14.74 32.82 44.49
C ASP A 6 -15.50 31.50 44.65
N LYS A 7 -16.83 31.50 44.42
CA LYS A 7 -17.62 30.26 44.41
C LYS A 7 -17.41 29.40 43.16
N CYS A 8 -17.15 29.98 42.02
CA CYS A 8 -16.88 29.25 40.75
C CYS A 8 -15.55 28.51 40.73
N THR A 9 -14.58 28.96 41.54
CA THR A 9 -13.21 28.37 41.52
C THR A 9 -12.90 27.49 42.72
N ARG A 10 -13.53 27.69 43.85
CA ARG A 10 -13.21 27.00 45.15
C ARG A 10 -13.21 25.49 45.17
N SER A 11 -13.97 24.85 44.31
CA SER A 11 -14.08 23.37 44.30
C SER A 11 -13.15 22.67 43.31
N VAL A 12 -12.35 23.41 42.54
CA VAL A 12 -11.57 22.88 41.38
C VAL A 12 -10.19 23.53 41.23
N ASP A 13 -9.61 24.05 42.33
CA ASP A 13 -8.32 24.75 42.30
C ASP A 13 -7.19 23.91 41.66
N ASP A 14 -7.06 22.63 41.98
CA ASP A 14 -6.04 21.76 41.42
C ASP A 14 -6.27 21.47 39.91
N PRO A 15 -7.46 21.04 39.44
CA PRO A 15 -7.75 20.90 38.03
C PRO A 15 -7.62 22.21 37.20
N LEU A 16 -8.03 23.36 37.76
CA LEU A 16 -7.85 24.66 37.09
C LEU A 16 -6.38 25.07 36.99
N ALA A 17 -5.58 24.80 38.03
CA ALA A 17 -4.15 24.97 37.96
C ALA A 17 -3.52 24.11 36.88
N ARG A 18 -3.90 22.84 36.79
CA ARG A 18 -3.44 21.94 35.72
C ARG A 18 -3.85 22.39 34.32
N LEU A 19 -5.04 22.97 34.16
CA LEU A 19 -5.47 23.56 32.90
C LEU A 19 -4.54 24.70 32.46
N THR A 20 -4.27 25.65 33.38
CA THR A 20 -3.38 26.80 33.10
C THR A 20 -1.94 26.38 32.87
N GLU A 21 -1.49 25.30 33.49
CA GLU A 21 -0.17 24.68 33.27
C GLU A 21 -0.12 23.80 32.01
N ALA A 22 -1.20 23.69 31.25
CA ALA A 22 -1.33 22.81 30.09
C ALA A 22 -1.03 21.33 30.40
N ARG A 23 -1.65 20.80 31.47
CA ARG A 23 -1.47 19.43 31.99
C ARG A 23 -2.77 18.69 32.26
N LEU A 24 -3.91 19.32 32.03
CA LEU A 24 -5.21 18.72 32.31
C LEU A 24 -5.60 17.70 31.23
N HIS A 25 -6.00 16.52 31.68
CA HIS A 25 -6.41 15.39 30.82
C HIS A 25 -7.92 15.29 30.59
N ASP A 26 -8.71 16.03 31.36
CA ASP A 26 -10.18 16.07 31.25
C ASP A 26 -10.68 17.52 31.38
N PRO A 27 -10.55 18.33 30.28
CA PRO A 27 -11.06 19.69 30.27
C PRO A 27 -12.55 19.82 30.48
N HIS A 28 -13.37 18.86 30.04
CA HIS A 28 -14.83 18.88 30.21
C HIS A 28 -15.25 18.78 31.67
N SER A 29 -14.40 18.23 32.55
CA SER A 29 -14.71 18.19 34.00
C SER A 29 -14.68 19.56 34.69
N VAL A 30 -14.02 20.54 34.05
CA VAL A 30 -13.86 21.88 34.64
C VAL A 30 -14.38 23.03 33.77
N LEU A 31 -14.51 22.83 32.46
CA LEU A 31 -14.99 23.83 31.49
C LEU A 31 -16.47 23.63 31.16
N GLY A 32 -17.11 24.64 30.58
CA GLY A 32 -18.55 24.59 30.26
C GLY A 32 -19.47 24.85 31.45
N HIS A 33 -20.62 24.19 31.47
CA HIS A 33 -21.68 24.33 32.49
C HIS A 33 -21.37 23.61 33.81
N HIS A 34 -21.46 24.32 34.93
CA HIS A 34 -21.30 23.76 36.27
C HIS A 34 -22.39 24.28 37.19
N ALA A 35 -23.25 23.38 37.73
CA ALA A 35 -24.27 23.75 38.71
C ALA A 35 -23.61 24.20 40.02
N LEU A 36 -23.99 25.37 40.53
CA LEU A 36 -23.57 25.86 41.83
C LEU A 36 -24.64 25.53 42.89
N ASP A 37 -25.90 25.59 42.51
CA ASP A 37 -27.07 25.19 43.30
C ASP A 37 -28.22 24.82 42.32
N GLN A 38 -29.48 24.70 42.87
CA GLN A 38 -30.65 24.28 42.07
C GLN A 38 -31.07 25.28 40.98
N GLN A 39 -30.67 26.53 41.05
CA GLN A 39 -31.08 27.61 40.13
C GLN A 39 -29.92 28.34 39.46
N THR A 40 -28.73 28.24 40.02
CA THR A 40 -27.54 29.00 39.57
C THR A 40 -26.52 28.08 38.97
N VAL A 41 -26.04 28.45 37.77
CA VAL A 41 -24.91 27.82 37.08
C VAL A 41 -23.71 28.75 36.98
N CYS A 42 -22.53 28.19 37.02
CA CYS A 42 -21.29 28.82 36.59
C CYS A 42 -20.90 28.27 35.23
N TYR A 43 -20.64 29.14 34.29
CA TYR A 43 -20.05 28.78 33.01
C TYR A 43 -18.58 29.17 33.01
N ARG A 44 -17.70 28.24 32.62
CA ARG A 44 -16.26 28.44 32.55
C ARG A 44 -15.80 28.32 31.11
N ALA A 45 -15.40 29.48 30.52
CA ALA A 45 -14.86 29.58 29.17
C ALA A 45 -13.34 29.62 29.21
N TRP A 46 -12.68 28.86 28.33
CA TRP A 46 -11.23 28.80 28.24
C TRP A 46 -10.74 29.51 26.98
N LEU A 47 -10.08 30.65 27.14
CA LEU A 47 -9.63 31.58 26.09
C LEU A 47 -8.23 32.13 26.42
N PRO A 48 -7.16 31.32 26.31
CA PRO A 48 -5.82 31.68 26.82
C PRO A 48 -5.19 32.93 26.17
N HIS A 49 -5.69 33.37 25.00
CA HIS A 49 -5.21 34.54 24.28
C HIS A 49 -6.18 35.71 24.31
N ALA A 50 -7.22 35.68 25.13
CA ALA A 50 -8.22 36.75 25.20
C ALA A 50 -7.86 37.82 26.25
N ASN A 51 -7.96 39.09 25.85
CA ASN A 51 -7.97 40.23 26.79
C ASN A 51 -9.34 40.37 27.47
N GLU A 52 -10.37 40.30 26.67
CA GLU A 52 -11.76 40.44 27.07
C GLU A 52 -12.61 39.34 26.40
N ALA A 53 -13.61 38.88 27.10
CA ALA A 53 -14.53 37.88 26.57
C ALA A 53 -15.97 38.21 26.99
N SER A 54 -16.93 37.76 26.16
CA SER A 54 -18.35 37.83 26.42
C SER A 54 -19.05 36.60 25.85
N ILE A 55 -20.29 36.34 26.29
CA ILE A 55 -21.09 35.18 25.97
C ILE A 55 -22.47 35.60 25.48
N THR A 56 -23.01 34.94 24.47
CA THR A 56 -24.39 35.11 23.99
C THR A 56 -25.31 34.30 24.84
N LEU A 57 -26.34 34.92 25.39
CA LEU A 57 -27.41 34.29 26.18
C LEU A 57 -28.57 33.80 25.30
N SER A 58 -29.48 33.00 25.88
CA SER A 58 -30.63 32.43 25.16
C SER A 58 -31.60 33.46 24.56
N ASP A 59 -31.56 34.70 25.04
CA ASP A 59 -32.38 35.82 24.55
C ASP A 59 -31.57 36.77 23.60
N ASP A 60 -30.48 36.26 23.01
CA ASP A 60 -29.58 36.97 22.11
C ASP A 60 -28.80 38.16 22.73
N ARG A 61 -28.90 38.40 24.04
CA ARG A 61 -28.06 39.39 24.73
C ARG A 61 -26.63 38.89 24.83
N VAL A 62 -25.67 39.78 24.57
CA VAL A 62 -24.24 39.52 24.79
C VAL A 62 -23.83 40.10 26.16
N GLN A 63 -23.31 39.23 27.02
CA GLN A 63 -22.90 39.61 28.38
C GLN A 63 -21.39 39.40 28.58
N PRO A 64 -20.67 40.39 29.15
CA PRO A 64 -19.27 40.27 29.49
C PRO A 64 -19.00 39.11 30.46
N LEU A 65 -17.94 38.36 30.24
CA LEU A 65 -17.39 37.38 31.15
C LEU A 65 -16.38 38.02 32.11
N MET A 66 -16.27 37.49 33.30
CA MET A 66 -15.28 37.93 34.27
C MET A 66 -14.05 37.06 34.22
N ALA A 67 -12.86 37.69 34.10
CA ALA A 67 -11.60 36.93 34.19
C ALA A 67 -11.46 36.28 35.59
N ALA A 68 -11.08 35.03 35.62
CA ALA A 68 -10.92 34.27 36.88
C ALA A 68 -9.60 34.69 37.55
N PRO A 69 -9.65 35.19 38.81
CA PRO A 69 -8.44 35.60 39.54
C PRO A 69 -7.48 34.44 39.76
N GLY A 70 -6.23 34.55 39.33
CA GLY A 70 -5.19 33.52 39.47
C GLY A 70 -5.18 32.44 38.39
N PHE A 71 -6.11 32.49 37.41
CA PHE A 71 -6.17 31.52 36.30
C PHE A 71 -6.21 32.26 34.95
N PRO A 72 -5.05 32.71 34.41
CA PRO A 72 -4.99 33.41 33.13
C PRO A 72 -5.63 32.61 31.98
N GLY A 73 -6.50 33.25 31.18
CA GLY A 73 -7.23 32.64 30.08
C GLY A 73 -8.55 31.98 30.48
N LEU A 74 -8.88 31.88 31.76
CA LEU A 74 -10.16 31.42 32.24
C LEU A 74 -11.12 32.58 32.47
N PHE A 75 -12.32 32.50 31.89
CA PHE A 75 -13.38 33.47 32.00
C PHE A 75 -14.65 32.82 32.60
N LEU A 76 -15.36 33.59 33.41
CA LEU A 76 -16.49 33.09 34.20
C LEU A 76 -17.76 33.89 33.89
N TRP A 77 -18.87 33.17 33.77
CA TRP A 77 -20.21 33.71 33.81
C TRP A 77 -20.99 33.04 34.97
N GLN A 78 -21.88 33.75 35.58
CA GLN A 78 -22.78 33.21 36.60
C GLN A 78 -24.17 33.78 36.42
N GLY A 79 -25.20 32.93 36.36
CA GLY A 79 -26.57 33.33 36.19
C GLY A 79 -27.53 32.12 36.36
N ALA A 80 -28.81 32.33 35.98
CA ALA A 80 -29.77 31.25 35.96
C ALA A 80 -29.50 30.28 34.80
N GLY A 81 -29.70 28.98 35.02
CA GLY A 81 -29.34 27.96 34.01
C GLY A 81 -30.12 28.06 32.71
N ASP A 82 -31.36 28.58 32.75
CA ASP A 82 -32.22 28.80 31.57
C ASP A 82 -31.82 30.05 30.75
N GLU A 83 -30.99 30.94 31.28
CA GLU A 83 -30.45 32.09 30.52
C GLU A 83 -29.33 31.69 29.54
N LEU A 84 -28.76 30.51 29.69
CA LEU A 84 -27.63 30.09 28.86
C LEU A 84 -28.06 29.02 27.85
N PRO A 85 -27.73 29.16 26.54
CA PRO A 85 -27.99 28.11 25.58
C PRO A 85 -27.08 26.90 25.85
N GLU A 86 -27.51 25.73 25.37
CA GLU A 86 -26.72 24.49 25.51
C GLU A 86 -25.31 24.61 24.93
N HIS A 87 -25.22 25.26 23.78
CA HIS A 87 -23.99 25.54 23.07
C HIS A 87 -23.77 27.05 22.85
N PRO A 88 -23.22 27.76 23.87
CA PRO A 88 -23.11 29.21 23.81
C PRO A 88 -22.04 29.67 22.84
N THR A 89 -22.30 30.80 22.19
CA THR A 89 -21.30 31.51 21.40
C THR A 89 -20.47 32.41 22.31
N LEU A 90 -19.16 32.23 22.26
CA LEU A 90 -18.19 33.11 22.94
C LEU A 90 -17.71 34.15 21.96
N HIS A 91 -17.58 35.39 22.45
CA HIS A 91 -16.95 36.53 21.73
C HIS A 91 -15.74 36.95 22.53
N TRP A 92 -14.63 37.21 21.87
CA TRP A 92 -13.40 37.55 22.56
C TRP A 92 -12.49 38.40 21.69
N THR A 93 -11.72 39.27 22.33
CA THR A 93 -10.73 40.11 21.68
C THR A 93 -9.34 39.57 22.00
N PRO A 94 -8.53 39.19 20.99
CA PRO A 94 -7.17 38.72 21.21
C PRO A 94 -6.27 39.73 21.88
N GLU A 95 -5.28 39.25 22.65
CA GLU A 95 -4.20 40.08 23.18
C GLU A 95 -3.50 40.83 22.04
N GLY A 96 -3.45 42.16 22.15
CA GLY A 96 -2.86 43.04 21.14
C GLY A 96 -3.69 43.26 19.88
N GLY A 97 -4.88 42.65 19.80
CA GLY A 97 -5.83 42.83 18.71
C GLY A 97 -6.93 43.83 19.04
N THR A 98 -7.67 44.27 18.02
CA THR A 98 -8.87 45.14 18.15
C THR A 98 -10.12 44.51 17.57
N GLU A 99 -9.98 43.42 16.83
CA GLU A 99 -11.08 42.69 16.22
C GLU A 99 -11.67 41.67 17.19
N THR A 100 -13.00 41.63 17.29
CA THR A 100 -13.71 40.62 18.10
C THR A 100 -13.92 39.38 17.27
N LEU A 101 -13.37 38.28 17.73
CA LEU A 101 -13.61 36.91 17.19
C LEU A 101 -14.79 36.30 17.91
N HIS A 102 -15.42 35.30 17.28
CA HIS A 102 -16.50 34.55 17.89
C HIS A 102 -16.43 33.07 17.45
N HIS A 103 -16.82 32.19 18.33
CA HIS A 103 -16.97 30.75 18.07
C HIS A 103 -17.94 30.14 19.09
N VAL A 104 -18.56 29.00 18.72
CA VAL A 104 -19.29 28.17 19.68
C VAL A 104 -18.27 27.44 20.56
N ASP A 105 -18.53 27.37 21.86
CA ASP A 105 -17.56 26.78 22.79
C ASP A 105 -17.38 25.26 22.56
N PRO A 106 -16.17 24.79 22.27
CA PRO A 106 -15.89 23.35 22.09
C PRO A 106 -16.26 22.49 23.30
N TRP A 107 -16.06 22.98 24.50
CA TRP A 107 -16.33 22.21 25.74
C TRP A 107 -17.78 22.20 26.14
N SER A 108 -18.67 22.82 25.40
CA SER A 108 -20.12 22.61 25.49
C SER A 108 -20.57 21.26 24.87
N PHE A 109 -19.71 20.60 24.10
CA PHE A 109 -19.96 19.31 23.45
C PHE A 109 -19.21 18.21 24.20
N ALA A 110 -19.90 17.43 25.01
CA ALA A 110 -19.27 16.31 25.70
C ALA A 110 -18.70 15.27 24.73
N PRO A 111 -17.58 14.58 25.05
CA PRO A 111 -17.09 13.47 24.25
C PRO A 111 -18.18 12.40 24.03
N ASP A 112 -18.30 11.88 22.79
CA ASP A 112 -19.40 10.97 22.42
C ASP A 112 -18.95 9.73 21.64
N LEU A 113 -17.66 9.43 21.59
CA LEU A 113 -17.21 8.17 21.00
C LEU A 113 -17.85 6.98 21.71
N PRO A 114 -18.54 6.07 20.99
CA PRO A 114 -19.26 4.95 21.57
C PRO A 114 -18.37 4.03 22.41
N ASP A 115 -18.87 3.60 23.56
CA ASP A 115 -18.18 2.62 24.42
C ASP A 115 -17.86 1.34 23.66
N PHE A 116 -18.76 0.90 22.78
CA PHE A 116 -18.61 -0.31 21.98
C PHE A 116 -17.41 -0.21 21.00
N ASP A 117 -17.25 0.92 20.31
CA ASP A 117 -16.14 1.13 19.40
C ASP A 117 -14.80 1.16 20.15
N ARG A 118 -14.75 1.82 21.31
CA ARG A 118 -13.57 1.85 22.18
C ARG A 118 -13.22 0.46 22.73
N HIS A 119 -14.22 -0.34 23.06
CA HIS A 119 -14.03 -1.73 23.47
C HIS A 119 -13.46 -2.59 22.34
N LEU A 120 -14.05 -2.54 21.14
CA LEU A 120 -13.54 -3.25 19.97
C LEU A 120 -12.10 -2.85 19.63
N PHE A 121 -11.77 -1.56 19.77
CA PHE A 121 -10.42 -1.05 19.54
C PHE A 121 -9.42 -1.65 20.52
N ALA A 122 -9.75 -1.68 21.81
CA ALA A 122 -8.90 -2.28 22.84
C ALA A 122 -8.72 -3.80 22.68
N GLU A 123 -9.69 -4.50 22.06
CA GLU A 123 -9.60 -5.93 21.77
C GLU A 123 -8.87 -6.28 20.45
N GLY A 124 -8.49 -5.29 19.63
CA GLY A 124 -7.90 -5.56 18.30
C GLY A 124 -8.92 -5.99 17.25
N ARG A 125 -10.19 -5.65 17.41
CA ARG A 125 -11.31 -6.09 16.57
C ARG A 125 -12.08 -4.94 15.90
N HIS A 126 -11.56 -3.72 15.99
CA HIS A 126 -12.14 -2.55 15.32
C HIS A 126 -11.53 -2.37 13.93
N TRP A 127 -12.00 -3.14 12.95
CA TRP A 127 -11.45 -3.17 11.60
C TRP A 127 -11.60 -1.85 10.82
N HIS A 128 -12.47 -0.96 11.26
CA HIS A 128 -12.69 0.36 10.66
C HIS A 128 -12.29 1.49 11.64
N ALA A 129 -11.20 1.30 12.38
CA ALA A 129 -10.73 2.29 13.35
C ALA A 129 -10.49 3.69 12.72
N HIS A 130 -10.19 3.76 11.42
CA HIS A 130 -10.08 5.00 10.65
C HIS A 130 -11.40 5.79 10.51
N ARG A 131 -12.55 5.20 10.82
CA ARG A 131 -13.85 5.89 10.89
C ARG A 131 -14.15 6.43 12.30
N MET A 132 -13.37 5.97 13.29
CA MET A 132 -13.46 6.41 14.68
C MET A 132 -12.35 7.41 15.01
N LEU A 133 -11.09 7.07 14.72
CA LEU A 133 -9.92 7.90 14.99
C LEU A 133 -9.61 8.80 13.78
N GLY A 134 -8.90 9.91 14.03
CA GLY A 134 -8.62 10.93 13.05
C GLY A 134 -9.47 12.19 13.19
N ALA A 135 -9.53 13.00 12.14
CA ALA A 135 -10.35 14.20 12.06
C ALA A 135 -11.58 13.96 11.16
N HIS A 136 -12.77 14.10 11.73
CA HIS A 136 -14.04 13.83 11.06
C HIS A 136 -14.94 15.07 11.06
N PRO A 137 -15.13 15.74 9.90
CA PRO A 137 -16.17 16.76 9.76
C PRO A 137 -17.55 16.14 9.99
N LEU A 138 -18.34 16.77 10.86
CA LEU A 138 -19.69 16.32 11.18
C LEU A 138 -20.53 17.46 11.81
N THR A 139 -21.83 17.26 11.85
CA THR A 139 -22.77 18.19 12.50
C THR A 139 -23.27 17.60 13.83
N ARG A 140 -23.07 18.32 14.94
CA ARG A 140 -23.57 17.94 16.28
C ARG A 140 -24.57 18.98 16.76
N ASN A 141 -25.76 18.54 17.14
CA ASN A 141 -26.82 19.41 17.64
C ASN A 141 -27.08 20.64 16.73
N GLY A 142 -26.95 20.46 15.40
CA GLY A 142 -27.12 21.54 14.43
C GLY A 142 -25.90 22.46 14.23
N VAL A 143 -24.77 22.18 14.88
CA VAL A 143 -23.53 22.93 14.74
C VAL A 143 -22.51 22.12 13.92
N GLU A 144 -22.04 22.70 12.81
CA GLU A 144 -20.99 22.10 11.99
C GLU A 144 -19.62 22.26 12.67
N GLY A 145 -18.77 21.24 12.54
CA GLY A 145 -17.43 21.25 13.10
C GLY A 145 -16.67 19.98 12.80
N VAL A 146 -15.57 19.75 13.52
CA VAL A 146 -14.70 18.58 13.32
C VAL A 146 -14.48 17.88 14.66
N ARG A 147 -14.76 16.58 14.68
CA ARG A 147 -14.36 15.71 15.79
C ARG A 147 -12.95 15.20 15.54
N PHE A 148 -12.08 15.40 16.50
CA PHE A 148 -10.72 14.84 16.55
C PHE A 148 -10.67 13.71 17.55
N ALA A 149 -10.05 12.59 17.17
CA ALA A 149 -9.81 11.49 18.08
C ALA A 149 -8.44 10.86 17.80
N VAL A 150 -7.65 10.58 18.85
CA VAL A 150 -6.30 10.02 18.74
C VAL A 150 -5.99 9.09 19.92
N TRP A 151 -5.25 8.01 19.65
CA TRP A 151 -4.79 7.07 20.67
C TRP A 151 -3.40 7.44 21.16
N ALA A 152 -3.30 7.79 22.45
CA ALA A 152 -2.07 8.20 23.13
C ALA A 152 -2.14 7.87 24.63
N PRO A 153 -2.04 6.59 25.02
CA PRO A 153 -2.30 6.14 26.41
C PRO A 153 -1.26 6.63 27.43
N SER A 154 -0.03 6.96 27.00
CA SER A 154 1.03 7.48 27.88
C SER A 154 1.07 9.01 27.97
N ALA A 155 0.11 9.68 27.33
CA ALA A 155 0.01 11.13 27.41
C ALA A 155 -0.53 11.61 28.78
N GLU A 156 0.02 12.72 29.28
CA GLU A 156 -0.59 13.52 30.37
C GLU A 156 -1.65 14.46 29.81
N ARG A 157 -1.43 15.01 28.60
CA ARG A 157 -2.34 15.89 27.87
C ARG A 157 -2.13 15.68 26.36
N VAL A 158 -3.20 15.78 25.61
CA VAL A 158 -3.20 15.91 24.16
C VAL A 158 -3.97 17.19 23.82
N ALA A 159 -3.51 17.93 22.81
CA ALA A 159 -4.22 19.08 22.26
C ALA A 159 -4.18 19.06 20.74
N VAL A 160 -5.25 19.59 20.11
CA VAL A 160 -5.27 19.86 18.66
C VAL A 160 -4.65 21.23 18.42
N VAL A 161 -3.70 21.31 17.49
CA VAL A 161 -3.03 22.56 17.12
C VAL A 161 -3.07 22.79 15.62
N GLY A 162 -3.15 24.04 15.20
CA GLY A 162 -3.20 24.49 13.82
C GLY A 162 -3.21 26.00 13.71
N ASP A 163 -3.35 26.55 12.50
CA ASP A 163 -3.40 27.99 12.28
C ASP A 163 -4.57 28.65 13.04
N PHE A 164 -5.67 27.91 13.21
CA PHE A 164 -6.87 28.39 13.92
C PHE A 164 -6.64 28.70 15.40
N ASN A 165 -5.55 28.22 15.99
CA ASN A 165 -5.17 28.48 17.37
C ASN A 165 -3.68 28.86 17.53
N ARG A 166 -3.04 29.35 16.45
CA ARG A 166 -1.63 29.78 16.42
C ARG A 166 -0.66 28.64 16.80
N TRP A 167 -1.02 27.38 16.57
CA TRP A 167 -0.24 26.20 16.94
C TRP A 167 0.06 26.11 18.46
N ASP A 168 -0.82 26.69 19.30
CA ASP A 168 -0.68 26.70 20.74
C ASP A 168 -1.51 25.59 21.38
N GLY A 169 -0.85 24.56 21.92
CA GLY A 169 -1.48 23.42 22.56
C GLY A 169 -2.24 23.72 23.87
N ARG A 170 -2.19 24.98 24.36
CA ARG A 170 -3.03 25.40 25.48
C ARG A 170 -4.48 25.65 25.06
N CYS A 171 -4.72 25.97 23.78
CA CYS A 171 -6.03 26.44 23.32
C CYS A 171 -7.10 25.37 23.21
N HIS A 172 -6.73 24.17 22.73
CA HIS A 172 -7.71 23.11 22.47
C HIS A 172 -7.26 21.77 23.09
N PRO A 173 -7.15 21.69 24.44
CA PRO A 173 -6.87 20.43 25.10
C PRO A 173 -8.05 19.45 24.91
N MET A 174 -7.72 18.19 24.64
CA MET A 174 -8.65 17.09 24.43
C MET A 174 -8.98 16.39 25.75
N THR A 175 -10.10 15.71 25.81
CA THR A 175 -10.51 14.87 26.95
C THR A 175 -10.16 13.40 26.67
N VAL A 176 -9.54 12.73 27.65
CA VAL A 176 -9.24 11.31 27.55
C VAL A 176 -10.46 10.48 27.95
N HIS A 177 -10.73 9.43 27.18
CA HIS A 177 -11.65 8.36 27.59
C HIS A 177 -10.94 7.40 28.54
N PRO A 178 -11.38 7.30 29.81
CA PRO A 178 -10.72 6.47 30.79
C PRO A 178 -10.60 5.01 30.34
N GLY A 179 -9.42 4.42 30.53
CA GLY A 179 -9.15 3.01 30.27
C GLY A 179 -8.81 2.65 28.81
N SER A 180 -9.14 3.50 27.82
CA SER A 180 -8.81 3.25 26.41
C SER A 180 -7.55 3.98 25.95
N GLY A 181 -7.19 5.10 26.59
CA GLY A 181 -6.12 5.98 26.13
C GLY A 181 -6.46 6.76 24.86
N ILE A 182 -7.72 6.78 24.45
CA ILE A 182 -8.23 7.59 23.34
C ILE A 182 -8.59 8.97 23.85
N TRP A 183 -8.14 10.00 23.13
CA TRP A 183 -8.42 11.41 23.38
C TRP A 183 -9.41 11.91 22.35
N GLU A 184 -10.36 12.75 22.75
CA GLU A 184 -11.42 13.29 21.90
C GLU A 184 -11.67 14.76 22.16
N LEU A 185 -11.96 15.52 21.08
CA LEU A 185 -12.49 16.88 21.13
C LEU A 185 -13.28 17.18 19.86
N PHE A 186 -14.47 17.76 20.01
CA PHE A 186 -15.18 18.39 18.89
C PHE A 186 -14.89 19.89 18.86
N ILE A 187 -14.43 20.40 17.73
CA ILE A 187 -14.14 21.82 17.52
C ILE A 187 -15.14 22.39 16.52
N PRO A 188 -16.11 23.23 16.98
CA PRO A 188 -17.09 23.87 16.11
C PRO A 188 -16.47 24.84 15.12
N GLY A 189 -17.06 24.97 13.94
CA GLY A 189 -16.74 25.99 12.97
C GLY A 189 -15.40 25.81 12.23
N LEU A 190 -14.69 24.72 12.44
CA LEU A 190 -13.52 24.40 11.62
C LEU A 190 -13.93 23.97 10.22
N ALA A 191 -13.28 24.60 9.22
CA ALA A 191 -13.48 24.26 7.82
C ALA A 191 -12.65 23.00 7.42
N THR A 192 -13.10 22.34 6.37
CA THR A 192 -12.27 21.38 5.63
C THR A 192 -11.03 22.08 5.07
N GLU A 193 -10.00 21.32 4.71
CA GLU A 193 -8.69 21.80 4.27
C GLU A 193 -7.86 22.51 5.37
N THR A 194 -8.39 22.70 6.58
CA THR A 194 -7.63 23.24 7.71
C THR A 194 -6.50 22.29 8.11
N LEU A 195 -5.32 22.87 8.35
CA LEU A 195 -4.12 22.13 8.76
C LEU A 195 -4.09 21.95 10.28
N TYR A 196 -3.69 20.75 10.71
CA TYR A 196 -3.60 20.44 12.14
C TYR A 196 -2.52 19.41 12.46
N LYS A 197 -2.15 19.37 13.73
CA LYS A 197 -1.36 18.30 14.37
C LYS A 197 -1.89 18.05 15.78
N PHE A 198 -1.36 17.01 16.43
CA PHE A 198 -1.54 16.79 17.85
C PHE A 198 -0.28 17.23 18.60
N GLU A 199 -0.44 18.05 19.63
CA GLU A 199 0.60 18.31 20.61
C GLU A 199 0.38 17.39 21.82
N ILE A 200 1.32 16.48 22.04
CA ILE A 200 1.24 15.43 23.05
C ILE A 200 2.27 15.71 24.15
N ARG A 201 1.81 15.81 25.39
CA ARG A 201 2.66 15.89 26.58
C ARG A 201 2.77 14.51 27.20
N ASN A 202 3.97 13.97 27.26
CA ASN A 202 4.21 12.67 27.88
C ASN A 202 4.06 12.76 29.41
N ARG A 203 3.45 11.71 30.03
CA ARG A 203 3.16 11.67 31.47
C ARG A 203 4.39 11.49 32.34
N GLU A 204 5.37 10.70 31.89
CA GLU A 204 6.55 10.34 32.70
C GLU A 204 7.62 11.43 32.69
N HIS A 205 7.88 12.00 31.52
CA HIS A 205 9.00 12.90 31.31
C HIS A 205 8.57 14.37 31.08
N GLY A 206 7.28 14.62 30.89
CA GLY A 206 6.75 15.94 30.60
C GLY A 206 7.22 16.51 29.24
N SER A 207 7.86 15.71 28.40
CA SER A 207 8.27 16.13 27.05
C SER A 207 7.07 16.42 26.16
N LEU A 208 7.21 17.43 25.30
CA LEU A 208 6.21 17.78 24.30
C LEU A 208 6.60 17.22 22.94
N HIS A 209 5.64 16.57 22.27
CA HIS A 209 5.79 15.99 20.95
C HIS A 209 4.73 16.57 20.03
N LEU A 210 5.16 17.12 18.89
CA LEU A 210 4.26 17.64 17.85
C LEU A 210 4.12 16.56 16.76
N LYS A 211 2.95 15.90 16.70
CA LYS A 211 2.70 14.71 15.89
C LYS A 211 1.65 14.96 14.81
N THR A 212 1.92 14.49 13.61
CA THR A 212 0.87 14.37 12.60
C THR A 212 -0.13 13.28 12.99
N ASP A 213 -1.34 13.35 12.47
CA ASP A 213 -2.39 12.38 12.78
C ASP A 213 -2.12 11.04 12.06
N PRO A 214 -1.99 9.92 12.78
CA PRO A 214 -1.78 8.60 12.17
C PRO A 214 -2.93 8.14 11.26
N TYR A 215 -4.14 8.62 11.51
CA TYR A 215 -5.35 8.26 10.77
C TYR A 215 -5.81 9.33 9.78
N ALA A 216 -4.98 10.36 9.53
CA ALA A 216 -5.32 11.40 8.57
C ALA A 216 -5.49 10.84 7.16
N ARG A 217 -6.45 11.41 6.43
CA ARG A 217 -6.81 11.03 5.05
C ARG A 217 -6.21 11.95 4.00
N ALA A 218 -5.54 13.02 4.43
CA ALA A 218 -4.79 13.94 3.60
C ALA A 218 -3.71 14.65 4.42
N TYR A 219 -2.63 15.02 3.75
CA TYR A 219 -1.49 15.71 4.34
C TYR A 219 -1.08 16.90 3.49
N GLN A 220 -0.30 17.80 4.08
CA GLN A 220 0.41 18.81 3.31
C GLN A 220 1.43 18.15 2.37
N MET A 221 1.70 18.84 1.25
CA MET A 221 2.83 18.50 0.39
C MET A 221 4.14 18.63 1.16
N ARG A 222 5.01 17.63 1.03
CA ARG A 222 6.35 17.71 1.59
C ARG A 222 7.11 18.98 1.12
N PRO A 223 8.01 19.54 1.93
CA PRO A 223 8.57 19.03 3.19
C PRO A 223 7.68 19.25 4.42
N GLU A 224 6.53 19.85 4.25
CA GLU A 224 5.59 20.10 5.33
C GLU A 224 4.96 18.80 5.85
N THR A 225 4.53 18.81 7.11
CA THR A 225 4.18 17.56 7.82
C THR A 225 2.85 17.62 8.57
N ALA A 226 2.01 18.62 8.33
CA ALA A 226 0.71 18.70 8.97
C ALA A 226 -0.32 17.81 8.25
N ALA A 227 -1.22 17.25 9.02
CA ALA A 227 -2.44 16.64 8.49
C ALA A 227 -3.41 17.72 8.03
N ARG A 228 -4.28 17.37 7.08
CA ARG A 228 -5.31 18.24 6.52
C ARG A 228 -6.68 17.63 6.76
N ILE A 229 -7.62 18.43 7.24
CA ILE A 229 -9.01 18.00 7.42
C ILE A 229 -9.62 17.70 6.05
N GLN A 230 -9.88 16.42 5.79
CA GLN A 230 -10.45 15.97 4.53
C GLN A 230 -11.99 16.08 4.57
N PRO A 231 -12.66 16.70 3.58
CA PRO A 231 -14.10 16.63 3.46
C PRO A 231 -14.55 15.18 3.24
N ALA A 232 -15.81 14.89 3.54
CA ALA A 232 -16.41 13.65 3.07
C ALA A 232 -16.34 13.60 1.53
N SER A 233 -15.95 12.44 0.99
CA SER A 233 -15.88 12.29 -0.46
C SER A 233 -17.30 12.32 -1.06
N ASP A 234 -17.48 13.10 -2.13
CA ASP A 234 -18.68 13.09 -2.97
C ASP A 234 -18.42 12.38 -4.31
N TYR A 235 -17.28 11.67 -4.41
CA TYR A 235 -16.90 10.94 -5.62
C TYR A 235 -17.96 9.90 -5.99
N THR A 236 -18.43 9.96 -7.23
CA THR A 236 -19.38 8.97 -7.77
C THR A 236 -18.64 7.94 -8.59
N TRP A 237 -18.62 6.69 -8.12
CA TRP A 237 -18.02 5.56 -8.81
C TRP A 237 -18.83 5.11 -10.03
N HIS A 238 -18.14 4.65 -11.08
CA HIS A 238 -18.74 4.13 -12.32
C HIS A 238 -18.27 2.67 -12.58
N ASP A 239 -17.72 2.02 -11.60
CA ASP A 239 -17.12 0.69 -11.66
C ASP A 239 -18.03 -0.43 -11.10
N ASP A 240 -19.30 -0.18 -10.90
CA ASP A 240 -20.28 -1.13 -10.36
C ASP A 240 -20.24 -2.52 -11.00
N GLN A 241 -20.01 -2.57 -12.33
CA GLN A 241 -19.94 -3.85 -13.05
C GLN A 241 -18.66 -4.59 -12.69
N TRP A 242 -17.54 -3.90 -12.56
CA TRP A 242 -16.26 -4.44 -12.15
C TRP A 242 -16.37 -5.04 -10.75
N MET A 243 -16.87 -4.27 -9.79
CA MET A 243 -17.02 -4.68 -8.39
C MET A 243 -17.93 -5.89 -8.23
N ARG A 244 -19.03 -5.97 -8.98
CA ARG A 244 -19.95 -7.14 -8.97
C ARG A 244 -19.35 -8.40 -9.60
N ASN A 245 -18.39 -8.25 -10.51
CA ASN A 245 -17.75 -9.36 -11.21
C ASN A 245 -16.50 -9.90 -10.49
N ARG A 246 -16.14 -9.35 -9.32
CA ARG A 246 -15.09 -9.90 -8.48
C ARG A 246 -15.45 -11.33 -8.08
N ASP A 247 -14.58 -12.27 -8.43
CA ASP A 247 -14.75 -13.68 -8.19
C ASP A 247 -13.56 -14.19 -7.36
N PRO A 248 -13.79 -14.78 -6.17
CA PRO A 248 -12.74 -15.23 -5.27
C PRO A 248 -11.83 -16.29 -5.87
N GLU A 249 -12.29 -17.03 -6.90
CA GLU A 249 -11.51 -18.07 -7.56
C GLU A 249 -10.92 -17.63 -8.91
N ALA A 250 -11.29 -16.42 -9.41
CA ALA A 250 -10.91 -15.96 -10.74
C ALA A 250 -9.40 -15.95 -10.98
N TRP A 251 -8.63 -15.52 -10.00
CA TRP A 251 -7.17 -15.47 -10.08
C TRP A 251 -6.53 -16.83 -10.34
N LYS A 252 -7.17 -17.93 -9.98
CA LYS A 252 -6.65 -19.29 -10.24
C LYS A 252 -6.65 -19.63 -11.73
N HIS A 253 -7.68 -19.19 -12.45
CA HIS A 253 -7.98 -19.69 -13.80
C HIS A 253 -7.95 -18.61 -14.88
N ARG A 254 -8.02 -17.32 -14.48
CA ARG A 254 -7.94 -16.19 -15.42
C ARG A 254 -6.50 -15.71 -15.59
N PRO A 255 -6.16 -15.16 -16.75
CA PRO A 255 -4.85 -14.56 -16.95
C PRO A 255 -4.65 -13.39 -16.01
N MET A 256 -3.46 -13.29 -15.42
CA MET A 256 -3.03 -12.14 -14.64
C MET A 256 -1.63 -11.73 -15.07
N SER A 257 -1.55 -10.60 -15.75
CA SER A 257 -0.33 -9.94 -16.18
C SER A 257 -0.30 -8.55 -15.59
N ILE A 258 0.68 -8.29 -14.74
CA ILE A 258 0.77 -7.12 -13.87
C ILE A 258 1.83 -6.18 -14.45
N TYR A 259 1.46 -4.91 -14.61
CA TYR A 259 2.38 -3.82 -14.92
C TYR A 259 2.69 -3.04 -13.66
N GLU A 260 3.88 -3.22 -13.10
CA GLU A 260 4.34 -2.55 -11.88
C GLU A 260 4.85 -1.15 -12.22
N VAL A 261 4.37 -0.13 -11.50
CA VAL A 261 4.58 1.28 -11.86
C VAL A 261 4.91 2.15 -10.66
N HIS A 262 5.97 2.95 -10.77
CA HIS A 262 6.21 4.12 -9.93
C HIS A 262 5.63 5.36 -10.61
N LEU A 263 4.56 5.94 -10.07
CA LEU A 263 3.78 6.98 -10.73
C LEU A 263 4.58 8.24 -11.06
N GLY A 264 5.51 8.65 -10.18
CA GLY A 264 6.29 9.88 -10.32
C GLY A 264 7.39 9.83 -11.38
N SER A 265 7.75 8.65 -11.88
CA SER A 265 8.83 8.48 -12.86
C SER A 265 8.41 7.69 -14.12
N TRP A 266 7.11 7.38 -14.25
CA TRP A 266 6.63 6.72 -15.47
C TRP A 266 6.68 7.67 -16.66
N GLN A 267 6.12 8.85 -16.54
CA GLN A 267 6.18 9.93 -17.52
C GLN A 267 6.03 11.28 -16.81
N ARG A 268 6.77 12.30 -17.23
CA ARG A 268 6.71 13.65 -16.67
C ARG A 268 6.20 14.65 -17.70
N SER A 269 5.87 15.86 -17.24
CA SER A 269 5.59 16.97 -18.16
C SER A 269 6.87 17.41 -18.89
N PRO A 270 6.78 18.17 -20.00
CA PRO A 270 7.93 18.74 -20.65
C PRO A 270 8.80 19.62 -19.76
N GLU A 271 8.23 20.18 -18.70
CA GLU A 271 8.89 21.00 -17.67
C GLU A 271 9.53 20.13 -16.57
N GLY A 272 9.36 18.79 -16.62
CA GLY A 272 9.88 17.84 -15.65
C GLY A 272 9.00 17.66 -14.41
N GLU A 273 7.79 18.21 -14.41
CA GLU A 273 6.83 18.10 -13.32
C GLU A 273 6.18 16.71 -13.25
N TRP A 274 5.80 16.30 -12.04
CA TRP A 274 5.11 15.04 -11.83
C TRP A 274 3.67 15.09 -12.38
N PRO A 275 3.20 14.00 -13.01
CA PRO A 275 1.82 13.92 -13.44
C PRO A 275 0.90 13.83 -12.22
N ASN A 276 -0.30 14.40 -12.30
CA ASN A 276 -1.33 14.16 -11.31
C ASN A 276 -2.09 12.84 -11.59
N TYR A 277 -2.89 12.37 -10.62
CA TYR A 277 -3.66 11.12 -10.77
C TYR A 277 -4.60 11.12 -11.99
N ARG A 278 -5.17 12.27 -12.37
CA ARG A 278 -6.06 12.36 -13.53
C ARG A 278 -5.29 12.25 -14.84
N GLU A 279 -4.15 12.93 -14.94
CA GLU A 279 -3.26 12.81 -16.11
C GLU A 279 -2.73 11.37 -16.27
N LEU A 280 -2.43 10.70 -15.16
CA LEU A 280 -2.06 9.28 -15.15
C LEU A 280 -3.23 8.41 -15.64
N ALA A 281 -4.45 8.68 -15.20
CA ALA A 281 -5.63 7.97 -15.70
C ALA A 281 -5.80 8.11 -17.21
N GLU A 282 -5.52 9.28 -17.76
CA GLU A 282 -5.64 9.55 -19.20
C GLU A 282 -4.49 8.93 -20.04
N ARG A 283 -3.32 8.69 -19.46
CA ARG A 283 -2.13 8.22 -20.19
C ARG A 283 -1.74 6.79 -19.84
N LEU A 284 -1.56 6.48 -18.55
CA LEU A 284 -1.10 5.18 -18.07
C LEU A 284 -2.15 4.09 -18.28
N VAL A 285 -3.42 4.38 -17.99
CA VAL A 285 -4.50 3.38 -18.11
C VAL A 285 -4.67 2.92 -19.56
N PRO A 286 -4.82 3.80 -20.57
CA PRO A 286 -4.86 3.36 -21.97
C PRO A 286 -3.58 2.63 -22.40
N TYR A 287 -2.42 3.08 -21.97
CA TYR A 287 -1.16 2.42 -22.31
C TYR A 287 -1.11 0.97 -21.80
N ALA A 288 -1.38 0.74 -20.53
CA ALA A 288 -1.37 -0.59 -19.94
C ALA A 288 -2.40 -1.52 -20.58
N ARG A 289 -3.62 -1.01 -20.84
CA ARG A 289 -4.68 -1.72 -21.58
C ARG A 289 -4.22 -2.12 -22.98
N ASP A 290 -3.64 -1.18 -23.74
CA ASP A 290 -3.23 -1.40 -25.13
C ASP A 290 -2.01 -2.31 -25.21
N MET A 291 -1.17 -2.33 -24.18
CA MET A 291 -0.12 -3.32 -23.99
C MET A 291 -0.64 -4.70 -23.57
N GLY A 292 -1.92 -4.83 -23.25
CA GLY A 292 -2.58 -6.09 -22.93
C GLY A 292 -2.39 -6.56 -21.50
N PHE A 293 -1.84 -5.75 -20.60
CA PHE A 293 -1.80 -6.05 -19.17
C PHE A 293 -3.21 -6.17 -18.58
N THR A 294 -3.34 -6.87 -17.49
CA THR A 294 -4.63 -7.07 -16.82
C THR A 294 -4.74 -6.28 -15.53
N HIS A 295 -3.62 -5.93 -14.92
CA HIS A 295 -3.53 -5.18 -13.66
C HIS A 295 -2.41 -4.15 -13.72
N LEU A 296 -2.63 -3.05 -12.99
CA LEU A 296 -1.58 -2.15 -12.56
C LEU A 296 -1.20 -2.51 -11.12
N GLU A 297 0.09 -2.55 -10.80
CA GLU A 297 0.58 -2.58 -9.42
C GLU A 297 1.35 -1.30 -9.16
N LEU A 298 0.84 -0.51 -8.22
CA LEU A 298 1.43 0.79 -7.89
C LEU A 298 2.45 0.60 -6.77
N LEU A 299 3.70 1.05 -6.99
CA LEU A 299 4.64 1.22 -5.88
C LEU A 299 3.98 2.07 -4.79
N PRO A 300 4.43 2.01 -3.52
CA PRO A 300 3.66 2.59 -2.42
C PRO A 300 3.29 4.05 -2.65
N ILE A 301 2.00 4.32 -2.72
CA ILE A 301 1.44 5.69 -2.80
C ILE A 301 0.89 6.17 -1.46
N THR A 302 1.06 5.42 -0.39
CA THR A 302 0.85 5.92 0.97
C THR A 302 1.71 7.16 1.20
N GLU A 303 1.19 8.16 1.93
CA GLU A 303 1.96 9.40 2.14
C GLU A 303 3.30 9.12 2.82
N HIS A 304 4.36 9.75 2.33
CA HIS A 304 5.73 9.56 2.78
C HIS A 304 6.55 10.85 2.60
N PRO A 305 7.53 11.14 3.48
CA PRO A 305 8.27 12.40 3.43
C PRO A 305 9.42 12.42 2.41
N PHE A 306 10.01 11.25 2.11
CA PHE A 306 11.25 11.13 1.34
C PHE A 306 11.01 10.41 0.01
N ASP A 307 11.24 11.11 -1.11
CA ASP A 307 11.03 10.58 -2.47
C ASP A 307 11.92 9.37 -2.77
N GLY A 308 13.19 9.41 -2.33
CA GLY A 308 14.13 8.31 -2.52
C GLY A 308 13.80 7.03 -1.75
N SER A 309 12.75 7.03 -0.92
CA SER A 309 12.21 5.80 -0.33
C SER A 309 11.24 5.08 -1.25
N TRP A 310 10.87 5.68 -2.39
CA TRP A 310 9.86 5.18 -3.35
C TRP A 310 8.49 4.89 -2.71
N GLY A 311 8.23 5.46 -1.52
CA GLY A 311 7.04 5.22 -0.71
C GLY A 311 7.17 4.13 0.35
N TYR A 312 8.27 3.38 0.41
CA TYR A 312 8.47 2.31 1.41
C TYR A 312 8.71 2.81 2.84
N GLN A 313 8.86 4.12 3.04
CA GLN A 313 8.93 4.75 4.36
C GLN A 313 7.67 5.58 4.64
N SER A 314 6.53 4.90 4.73
CA SER A 314 5.21 5.50 4.89
C SER A 314 5.05 6.21 6.24
N THR A 315 4.46 7.41 6.21
CA THR A 315 4.05 8.18 7.39
C THR A 315 2.54 8.39 7.47
N GLY A 316 1.81 8.19 6.34
CA GLY A 316 0.36 8.33 6.26
C GLY A 316 -0.29 7.11 5.64
N PHE A 317 -0.74 6.16 6.47
CA PHE A 317 -1.21 4.84 6.07
C PHE A 317 -2.62 4.81 5.48
N PHE A 318 -3.37 5.92 5.57
CA PHE A 318 -4.77 6.05 5.13
C PHE A 318 -4.97 7.09 4.03
N ALA A 319 -3.90 7.68 3.54
CA ALA A 319 -3.95 8.74 2.55
C ALA A 319 -3.09 8.41 1.33
N PRO A 320 -3.63 8.52 0.10
CA PRO A 320 -2.80 8.59 -1.09
C PRO A 320 -1.93 9.85 -1.02
N THR A 321 -0.68 9.72 -1.43
CA THR A 321 0.28 10.82 -1.34
C THR A 321 -0.22 12.07 -2.07
N SER A 322 -0.05 13.22 -1.42
CA SER A 322 -0.40 14.54 -1.97
C SER A 322 0.40 14.95 -3.22
N ARG A 323 1.47 14.21 -3.54
CA ARG A 323 2.33 14.45 -4.72
C ARG A 323 1.57 14.46 -6.03
N PHE A 324 0.55 13.63 -6.15
CA PHE A 324 -0.17 13.40 -7.41
C PHE A 324 -1.62 13.94 -7.39
N GLY A 325 -2.02 14.63 -6.33
CA GLY A 325 -3.36 15.20 -6.21
C GLY A 325 -4.13 14.77 -4.97
N THR A 326 -5.46 14.84 -5.07
CA THR A 326 -6.37 14.53 -3.96
C THR A 326 -6.74 13.04 -3.91
N ALA A 327 -7.35 12.61 -2.81
CA ALA A 327 -7.91 11.27 -2.68
C ALA A 327 -8.99 10.96 -3.75
N ASP A 328 -9.79 11.97 -4.15
CA ASP A 328 -10.80 11.81 -5.20
C ASP A 328 -10.18 11.72 -6.60
N ASP A 329 -9.03 12.37 -6.83
CA ASP A 329 -8.26 12.18 -8.06
C ASP A 329 -7.70 10.76 -8.16
N PHE A 330 -7.30 10.17 -7.03
CA PHE A 330 -6.88 8.77 -7.00
C PHE A 330 -8.06 7.82 -7.23
N ARG A 331 -9.24 8.09 -6.64
CA ARG A 331 -10.47 7.33 -6.95
C ARG A 331 -10.78 7.37 -8.44
N TYR A 332 -10.62 8.54 -9.07
CA TYR A 332 -10.79 8.68 -10.51
C TYR A 332 -9.83 7.79 -11.30
N LEU A 333 -8.55 7.71 -10.91
CA LEU A 333 -7.58 6.82 -11.56
C LEU A 333 -8.03 5.35 -11.48
N VAL A 334 -8.43 4.88 -10.30
CA VAL A 334 -8.90 3.50 -10.09
C VAL A 334 -10.18 3.22 -10.90
N ASP A 335 -11.15 4.13 -10.86
CA ASP A 335 -12.41 4.03 -11.60
C ASP A 335 -12.18 3.94 -13.12
N GLN A 336 -11.26 4.76 -13.67
CA GLN A 336 -10.88 4.70 -15.08
C GLN A 336 -10.14 3.39 -15.43
N ALA A 337 -9.31 2.86 -14.52
CA ALA A 337 -8.68 1.56 -14.72
C ALA A 337 -9.73 0.44 -14.79
N HIS A 338 -10.68 0.41 -13.87
CA HIS A 338 -11.79 -0.57 -13.87
C HIS A 338 -12.65 -0.48 -15.12
N GLN A 339 -13.00 0.73 -15.57
CA GLN A 339 -13.74 0.94 -16.81
C GLN A 339 -12.95 0.49 -18.05
N ALA A 340 -11.63 0.55 -18.01
CA ALA A 340 -10.76 0.03 -19.06
C ALA A 340 -10.52 -1.49 -18.98
N GLY A 341 -11.03 -2.16 -17.95
CA GLY A 341 -10.84 -3.60 -17.72
C GLY A 341 -9.53 -3.96 -17.05
N LEU A 342 -8.93 -3.02 -16.31
CA LEU A 342 -7.69 -3.22 -15.54
C LEU A 342 -7.99 -3.23 -14.04
N GLY A 343 -7.49 -4.24 -13.33
CA GLY A 343 -7.43 -4.22 -11.86
C GLY A 343 -6.30 -3.31 -11.36
N VAL A 344 -6.43 -2.85 -10.11
CA VAL A 344 -5.42 -2.02 -9.46
C VAL A 344 -4.97 -2.66 -8.16
N LEU A 345 -3.67 -2.93 -8.06
CA LEU A 345 -3.00 -3.45 -6.88
C LEU A 345 -2.15 -2.33 -6.26
N LEU A 346 -2.01 -2.35 -4.95
CA LEU A 346 -1.14 -1.42 -4.22
C LEU A 346 -0.05 -2.20 -3.51
N ASP A 347 1.18 -1.74 -3.65
CA ASP A 347 2.27 -2.13 -2.80
C ASP A 347 2.09 -1.49 -1.41
N TRP A 348 1.86 -2.31 -0.39
CA TRP A 348 1.50 -1.90 0.96
C TRP A 348 2.52 -2.40 1.98
N VAL A 349 2.96 -1.50 2.88
CA VAL A 349 4.13 -1.71 3.74
C VAL A 349 3.72 -1.83 5.22
N PRO A 350 3.24 -2.99 5.70
CA PRO A 350 2.85 -3.19 7.09
C PRO A 350 4.01 -3.65 7.99
N GLY A 351 5.20 -3.87 7.44
CA GLY A 351 6.35 -4.41 8.17
C GLY A 351 7.06 -3.39 9.04
N HIS A 352 7.12 -2.16 8.58
CA HIS A 352 7.95 -1.13 9.20
C HIS A 352 7.49 0.30 8.87
N PHE A 353 8.08 1.29 9.53
CA PHE A 353 7.86 2.72 9.28
C PHE A 353 9.11 3.54 9.62
N PRO A 354 9.26 4.76 9.09
CA PRO A 354 10.46 5.56 9.29
C PRO A 354 10.56 6.13 10.72
N ARG A 355 11.74 6.63 11.08
CA ARG A 355 12.05 7.20 12.40
C ARG A 355 11.67 8.69 12.54
N ASP A 356 10.97 9.25 11.58
CA ASP A 356 10.57 10.66 11.56
C ASP A 356 9.78 11.02 12.82
N GLU A 357 10.32 11.96 13.59
CA GLU A 357 9.77 12.32 14.90
C GLU A 357 8.36 12.92 14.84
N PHE A 358 7.99 13.50 13.70
CA PHE A 358 6.65 14.06 13.51
C PHE A 358 5.56 13.00 13.27
N ALA A 359 5.94 11.75 12.96
CA ALA A 359 5.05 10.64 12.61
C ALA A 359 4.91 9.62 13.76
N LEU A 360 4.87 8.30 13.42
CA LEU A 360 4.56 7.24 14.38
C LEU A 360 5.66 6.99 15.43
N ALA A 361 6.93 7.26 15.12
CA ALA A 361 8.06 6.96 15.99
C ALA A 361 7.88 7.65 17.36
N ARG A 362 7.86 6.85 18.43
CA ARG A 362 7.63 7.32 19.81
C ARG A 362 6.44 8.26 19.93
N PHE A 363 5.31 7.85 19.39
CA PHE A 363 4.18 8.73 19.13
C PHE A 363 3.70 9.53 20.35
N ASP A 364 3.55 8.90 21.50
CA ASP A 364 3.17 9.56 22.77
C ASP A 364 4.37 9.77 23.73
N GLY A 365 5.59 9.79 23.18
CA GLY A 365 6.84 9.85 23.93
C GLY A 365 7.37 8.46 24.33
N THR A 366 6.59 7.40 24.09
CA THR A 366 6.98 6.01 24.33
C THR A 366 7.02 5.21 23.02
N ALA A 367 7.56 4.00 23.03
CA ALA A 367 7.45 3.04 21.93
C ALA A 367 6.01 2.54 21.86
N LEU A 368 5.13 3.29 21.17
CA LEU A 368 3.70 3.03 21.11
C LEU A 368 3.34 2.08 19.96
N TYR A 369 3.73 2.41 18.74
CA TYR A 369 3.51 1.60 17.53
C TYR A 369 4.61 0.58 17.31
N GLU A 370 5.82 0.83 17.80
CA GLU A 370 7.00 -0.02 17.70
C GLU A 370 7.28 -0.77 19.01
N HIS A 371 8.19 -1.74 18.95
CA HIS A 371 8.75 -2.35 20.15
C HIS A 371 9.80 -1.45 20.82
N ALA A 372 9.85 -1.46 22.15
CA ALA A 372 10.81 -0.68 22.92
C ALA A 372 12.24 -1.23 22.83
N ASP A 373 12.39 -2.57 22.73
CA ASP A 373 13.70 -3.21 22.57
C ASP A 373 14.15 -3.16 21.12
N PRO A 374 15.29 -2.53 20.80
CA PRO A 374 15.77 -2.39 19.43
C PRO A 374 16.11 -3.71 18.74
N ARG A 375 16.34 -4.79 19.51
CA ARG A 375 16.60 -6.13 18.95
C ARG A 375 15.38 -6.77 18.29
N ILE A 376 14.18 -6.25 18.55
CA ILE A 376 12.94 -6.66 17.89
C ILE A 376 12.15 -5.48 17.31
N GLY A 377 12.57 -4.23 17.59
CA GLY A 377 11.88 -3.00 17.21
C GLY A 377 12.52 -2.21 16.08
N GLU A 378 13.67 -2.64 15.55
CA GLU A 378 14.40 -1.88 14.53
C GLU A 378 14.93 -2.78 13.42
N HIS A 379 14.80 -2.35 12.16
CA HIS A 379 15.58 -2.89 11.05
C HIS A 379 16.89 -2.14 10.93
N ARG A 380 18.01 -2.84 11.16
CA ARG A 380 19.35 -2.23 11.20
C ARG A 380 19.78 -1.71 9.83
N GLY A 381 19.61 -2.52 8.79
CA GLY A 381 20.00 -2.17 7.41
C GLY A 381 19.16 -1.07 6.80
N TRP A 382 17.87 -1.02 7.10
CA TRP A 382 16.94 -0.02 6.53
C TRP A 382 16.80 1.25 7.37
N GLY A 383 17.24 1.21 8.66
CA GLY A 383 17.10 2.34 9.58
C GLY A 383 15.66 2.63 9.98
N THR A 384 14.73 1.68 9.82
CA THR A 384 13.30 1.81 10.13
C THR A 384 12.94 1.15 11.46
N LEU A 385 11.70 1.42 11.94
CA LEU A 385 11.12 0.81 13.13
C LEU A 385 10.13 -0.29 12.73
N ILE A 386 10.05 -1.35 13.55
CA ILE A 386 9.18 -2.51 13.32
C ILE A 386 7.91 -2.34 14.16
N PHE A 387 6.74 -2.53 13.54
CA PHE A 387 5.47 -2.52 14.24
C PHE A 387 5.39 -3.57 15.34
N ASN A 388 4.80 -3.19 16.47
CA ASN A 388 4.54 -4.09 17.59
C ASN A 388 3.21 -4.85 17.40
N TYR A 389 3.26 -5.97 16.69
CA TYR A 389 2.09 -6.81 16.41
C TYR A 389 1.47 -7.46 17.66
N SER A 390 2.14 -7.40 18.81
CA SER A 390 1.56 -7.89 20.07
C SER A 390 0.51 -6.95 20.66
N ARG A 391 0.48 -5.68 20.19
CA ARG A 391 -0.54 -4.70 20.64
C ARG A 391 -1.80 -4.80 19.79
N PRO A 392 -2.96 -5.04 20.41
CA PRO A 392 -4.24 -5.07 19.70
C PRO A 392 -4.53 -3.80 18.88
N GLU A 393 -4.19 -2.64 19.42
CA GLU A 393 -4.42 -1.34 18.79
C GLU A 393 -3.55 -1.15 17.53
N VAL A 394 -2.32 -1.66 17.52
CA VAL A 394 -1.43 -1.64 16.35
C VAL A 394 -1.96 -2.57 15.26
N ARG A 395 -2.46 -3.74 15.64
CA ARG A 395 -3.13 -4.66 14.69
C ARG A 395 -4.37 -4.01 14.08
N ASN A 396 -5.20 -3.30 14.89
CA ASN A 396 -6.33 -2.51 14.36
C ASN A 396 -5.88 -1.46 13.36
N PHE A 397 -4.80 -0.73 13.66
CA PHE A 397 -4.26 0.31 12.79
C PHE A 397 -3.91 -0.27 11.41
N LEU A 398 -3.14 -1.34 11.36
CA LEU A 398 -2.73 -1.98 10.12
C LEU A 398 -3.90 -2.62 9.37
N LEU A 399 -4.76 -3.37 10.06
CA LEU A 399 -5.92 -4.00 9.45
C LEU A 399 -6.91 -2.96 8.89
N SER A 400 -7.14 -1.89 9.66
CA SER A 400 -7.98 -0.77 9.23
C SER A 400 -7.39 -0.04 8.02
N SER A 401 -6.05 0.07 7.91
CA SER A 401 -5.37 0.61 6.73
C SER A 401 -5.62 -0.27 5.49
N ALA A 402 -5.41 -1.58 5.62
CA ALA A 402 -5.65 -2.51 4.50
C ALA A 402 -7.10 -2.42 3.98
N LEU A 403 -8.08 -2.44 4.90
CA LEU A 403 -9.50 -2.32 4.53
C LEU A 403 -9.85 -0.96 3.95
N CYS A 404 -9.25 0.13 4.43
CA CYS A 404 -9.43 1.46 3.86
C CYS A 404 -9.04 1.49 2.37
N TRP A 405 -7.92 0.90 2.00
CA TRP A 405 -7.50 0.81 0.60
C TRP A 405 -8.44 -0.03 -0.26
N VAL A 406 -8.94 -1.14 0.28
CA VAL A 406 -9.86 -2.02 -0.43
C VAL A 406 -11.26 -1.41 -0.56
N GLU A 407 -11.78 -0.80 0.51
CA GLU A 407 -13.16 -0.31 0.57
C GLU A 407 -13.34 1.10 0.04
N ASP A 408 -12.48 2.04 0.49
CA ASP A 408 -12.64 3.46 0.16
C ASP A 408 -12.02 3.82 -1.20
N PHE A 409 -11.11 2.97 -1.71
CA PHE A 409 -10.43 3.16 -3.01
C PHE A 409 -10.68 2.03 -4.00
N HIS A 410 -11.53 1.07 -3.70
CA HIS A 410 -11.92 -0.07 -4.55
C HIS A 410 -10.74 -0.90 -5.10
N LEU A 411 -9.61 -0.98 -4.40
CA LEU A 411 -8.46 -1.75 -4.88
C LEU A 411 -8.76 -3.25 -5.01
N ASP A 412 -8.15 -3.89 -6.01
CA ASP A 412 -8.31 -5.31 -6.32
C ASP A 412 -7.35 -6.22 -5.55
N GLY A 413 -6.35 -5.63 -4.91
CA GLY A 413 -5.43 -6.36 -4.05
C GLY A 413 -4.34 -5.50 -3.45
N LEU A 414 -3.63 -6.12 -2.52
CA LEU A 414 -2.46 -5.57 -1.87
C LEU A 414 -1.27 -6.52 -2.06
N ARG A 415 -0.17 -5.99 -2.56
CA ARG A 415 1.14 -6.64 -2.44
C ARG A 415 1.73 -6.24 -1.11
N VAL A 416 1.99 -7.21 -0.26
CA VAL A 416 2.55 -7.00 1.08
C VAL A 416 4.06 -7.08 1.00
N ASP A 417 4.69 -5.93 1.28
CA ASP A 417 6.13 -5.75 1.22
C ASP A 417 6.87 -6.53 2.29
N ALA A 418 8.03 -7.08 1.92
CA ALA A 418 9.04 -7.65 2.82
C ALA A 418 8.48 -8.60 3.89
N VAL A 419 7.58 -9.52 3.52
CA VAL A 419 6.94 -10.46 4.46
C VAL A 419 7.99 -11.28 5.24
N ALA A 420 9.11 -11.65 4.62
CA ALA A 420 10.20 -12.34 5.31
C ALA A 420 10.70 -11.56 6.54
N SER A 421 10.78 -10.25 6.45
CA SER A 421 11.20 -9.38 7.57
C SER A 421 10.21 -9.37 8.74
N MET A 422 8.93 -9.68 8.44
CA MET A 422 7.89 -9.82 9.46
C MET A 422 7.90 -11.20 10.12
N LEU A 423 8.25 -12.25 9.37
CA LEU A 423 8.21 -13.64 9.83
C LEU A 423 9.36 -13.99 10.79
N TYR A 424 10.52 -13.35 10.62
CA TYR A 424 11.74 -13.74 11.32
C TYR A 424 12.32 -12.59 12.16
N ARG A 425 12.54 -12.85 13.46
CA ARG A 425 13.12 -11.90 14.41
C ARG A 425 14.60 -11.62 14.19
N ASP A 426 15.30 -12.55 13.53
CA ASP A 426 16.72 -12.46 13.16
C ASP A 426 16.95 -11.95 11.72
N TYR A 427 15.89 -11.53 11.03
CA TYR A 427 15.99 -11.01 9.66
C TYR A 427 16.93 -9.79 9.60
N ASP A 428 17.92 -9.82 8.67
CA ASP A 428 18.95 -8.80 8.49
C ASP A 428 19.70 -8.43 9.78
N ARG A 429 20.02 -9.43 10.62
CA ARG A 429 20.72 -9.26 11.87
C ARG A 429 21.92 -10.17 11.96
N GLU A 430 22.97 -9.70 12.63
CA GLU A 430 24.20 -10.44 12.84
C GLU A 430 24.30 -10.97 14.29
N GLY A 431 24.80 -12.19 14.44
CA GLY A 431 25.12 -12.80 15.73
C GLY A 431 23.91 -12.87 16.68
N GLU A 432 24.06 -12.29 17.88
CA GLU A 432 23.04 -12.31 18.94
C GLU A 432 22.20 -11.01 19.02
N ASP A 433 22.20 -10.16 17.98
CA ASP A 433 21.43 -8.88 17.97
C ASP A 433 19.93 -9.09 17.68
N TRP A 434 19.36 -10.16 18.22
CA TRP A 434 17.92 -10.44 18.14
C TRP A 434 17.43 -11.17 19.41
N LEU A 435 16.12 -11.22 19.61
CA LEU A 435 15.50 -11.91 20.75
C LEU A 435 14.67 -13.11 20.26
N PRO A 436 14.86 -14.29 20.82
CA PRO A 436 14.04 -15.45 20.51
C PRO A 436 12.58 -15.23 20.93
N ASN A 437 11.69 -15.98 20.29
CA ASN A 437 10.28 -16.04 20.70
C ASN A 437 10.11 -16.86 22.00
N ILE A 438 8.89 -16.97 22.50
CA ILE A 438 8.57 -17.70 23.75
C ILE A 438 8.94 -19.19 23.73
N HIS A 439 9.20 -19.76 22.56
CA HIS A 439 9.64 -21.15 22.37
C HIS A 439 11.13 -21.28 22.09
N GLY A 440 11.86 -20.16 22.06
CA GLY A 440 13.30 -20.13 21.77
C GLY A 440 13.67 -20.10 20.28
N GLY A 441 12.68 -20.03 19.38
CA GLY A 441 12.88 -19.92 17.93
C GLY A 441 13.01 -18.48 17.46
N ASN A 442 13.29 -18.33 16.16
CA ASN A 442 13.45 -17.03 15.50
C ASN A 442 12.16 -16.52 14.82
N GLU A 443 11.09 -17.31 14.79
CA GLU A 443 9.83 -16.89 14.21
C GLU A 443 9.18 -15.77 15.04
N ASN A 444 8.63 -14.75 14.37
CA ASN A 444 7.83 -13.71 14.99
C ASN A 444 6.35 -14.15 15.04
N LEU A 445 6.00 -14.83 16.14
CA LEU A 445 4.68 -15.46 16.27
C LEU A 445 3.54 -14.44 16.20
N GLU A 446 3.74 -13.24 16.72
CA GLU A 446 2.77 -12.16 16.74
C GLU A 446 2.50 -11.63 15.33
N ALA A 447 3.54 -11.48 14.53
CA ALA A 447 3.41 -11.07 13.13
C ALA A 447 2.77 -12.15 12.26
N ILE A 448 3.11 -13.42 12.50
CA ILE A 448 2.50 -14.58 11.80
C ILE A 448 1.00 -14.63 12.09
N ASP A 449 0.60 -14.47 13.34
CA ASP A 449 -0.81 -14.44 13.73
C ASP A 449 -1.53 -13.23 13.13
N PHE A 450 -0.88 -12.06 13.10
CA PHE A 450 -1.41 -10.87 12.44
C PHE A 450 -1.64 -11.10 10.93
N LEU A 451 -0.66 -11.66 10.21
CA LEU A 451 -0.77 -11.92 8.78
C LEU A 451 -1.91 -12.88 8.44
N ARG A 452 -2.08 -13.94 9.24
CA ARG A 452 -3.22 -14.86 9.12
C ARG A 452 -4.56 -14.16 9.30
N HIS A 453 -4.67 -13.37 10.37
CA HIS A 453 -5.87 -12.59 10.66
C HIS A 453 -6.18 -11.56 9.57
N LEU A 454 -5.16 -10.85 9.07
CA LEU A 454 -5.28 -9.91 7.97
C LEU A 454 -5.85 -10.59 6.71
N ASN A 455 -5.21 -11.66 6.26
CA ASN A 455 -5.61 -12.36 5.05
C ASN A 455 -7.02 -12.97 5.16
N GLU A 456 -7.34 -13.59 6.30
CA GLU A 456 -8.67 -14.15 6.55
C GLU A 456 -9.74 -13.05 6.58
N THR A 457 -9.47 -11.92 7.22
CA THR A 457 -10.41 -10.80 7.30
C THR A 457 -10.68 -10.18 5.94
N VAL A 458 -9.63 -9.87 5.18
CA VAL A 458 -9.78 -9.28 3.84
C VAL A 458 -10.52 -10.23 2.91
N GLN A 459 -10.14 -11.50 2.83
CA GLN A 459 -10.76 -12.47 1.92
C GLN A 459 -12.20 -12.82 2.30
N THR A 460 -12.54 -12.79 3.60
CA THR A 460 -13.90 -13.05 4.07
C THR A 460 -14.82 -11.86 3.82
N SER A 461 -14.33 -10.64 4.08
CA SER A 461 -15.11 -9.40 3.92
C SER A 461 -15.21 -8.96 2.46
N HIS A 462 -14.14 -9.19 1.70
CA HIS A 462 -14.01 -8.76 0.29
C HIS A 462 -13.53 -9.91 -0.60
N PRO A 463 -14.38 -10.92 -0.86
CA PRO A 463 -14.02 -12.04 -1.73
C PRO A 463 -13.58 -11.55 -3.11
N GLY A 464 -12.46 -12.09 -3.61
CA GLY A 464 -11.88 -11.71 -4.90
C GLY A 464 -10.78 -10.64 -4.82
N VAL A 465 -10.53 -10.03 -3.65
CA VAL A 465 -9.36 -9.18 -3.43
C VAL A 465 -8.12 -10.06 -3.26
N ALA A 466 -7.07 -9.78 -4.03
CA ALA A 466 -5.82 -10.53 -4.00
C ALA A 466 -4.88 -10.02 -2.90
N MET A 467 -4.40 -10.93 -2.04
CA MET A 467 -3.32 -10.67 -1.08
C MET A 467 -2.06 -11.36 -1.58
N ILE A 468 -1.06 -10.58 -1.99
CA ILE A 468 0.16 -11.09 -2.65
C ILE A 468 1.35 -10.85 -1.72
N ALA A 469 2.09 -11.89 -1.37
CA ALA A 469 3.27 -11.77 -0.51
C ALA A 469 4.55 -11.59 -1.32
N GLU A 470 5.35 -10.58 -0.97
CA GLU A 470 6.77 -10.60 -1.26
C GLU A 470 7.47 -11.31 -0.11
N GLU A 471 7.75 -12.60 -0.31
CA GLU A 471 8.42 -13.44 0.67
C GLU A 471 9.56 -14.21 -0.01
N SER A 472 10.79 -13.92 0.39
CA SER A 472 12.02 -14.39 -0.28
C SER A 472 12.62 -15.65 0.32
N THR A 473 12.04 -16.18 1.42
CA THR A 473 12.57 -17.35 2.13
C THR A 473 11.87 -18.65 1.74
N ALA A 474 12.30 -19.74 2.35
CA ALA A 474 11.67 -21.05 2.20
C ALA A 474 10.51 -21.30 3.18
N TRP A 475 9.85 -20.24 3.68
CA TRP A 475 8.68 -20.37 4.57
C TRP A 475 7.58 -21.16 3.86
N PRO A 476 7.08 -22.27 4.46
CA PRO A 476 6.12 -23.13 3.78
C PRO A 476 4.68 -22.60 3.90
N GLY A 477 3.90 -22.77 2.83
CA GLY A 477 2.45 -22.51 2.87
C GLY A 477 2.09 -21.02 2.97
N VAL A 478 2.89 -20.12 2.40
CA VAL A 478 2.56 -18.68 2.34
C VAL A 478 1.19 -18.47 1.70
N SER A 479 0.93 -19.14 0.58
CA SER A 479 -0.33 -19.09 -0.16
C SER A 479 -1.30 -20.24 0.15
N ARG A 480 -1.15 -20.87 1.31
CA ARG A 480 -2.10 -21.89 1.79
C ARG A 480 -3.02 -21.29 2.86
N PRO A 481 -4.27 -21.77 2.96
CA PRO A 481 -5.20 -21.27 3.99
C PRO A 481 -4.68 -21.45 5.42
N PRO A 482 -5.02 -20.57 6.36
CA PRO A 482 -4.65 -20.70 7.78
C PRO A 482 -5.14 -22.03 8.39
N SER A 483 -6.29 -22.55 7.96
CA SER A 483 -6.83 -23.85 8.37
C SER A 483 -5.92 -25.04 8.01
N MET A 484 -5.02 -24.87 7.04
CA MET A 484 -3.99 -25.84 6.65
C MET A 484 -2.59 -25.48 7.22
N GLY A 485 -2.52 -24.52 8.13
CA GLY A 485 -1.27 -24.05 8.73
C GLY A 485 -0.55 -22.95 7.93
N GLY A 486 -1.10 -22.51 6.81
CA GLY A 486 -0.52 -21.46 5.97
C GLY A 486 -0.70 -20.04 6.51
N LEU A 487 -0.24 -19.06 5.73
CA LEU A 487 -0.39 -17.63 6.06
C LEU A 487 -1.67 -17.01 5.44
N GLY A 488 -2.30 -17.68 4.47
CA GLY A 488 -3.55 -17.25 3.86
C GLY A 488 -3.42 -16.25 2.72
N PHE A 489 -2.22 -15.97 2.22
CA PHE A 489 -2.07 -15.14 1.02
C PHE A 489 -2.70 -15.82 -0.21
N THR A 490 -3.14 -15.02 -1.15
CA THR A 490 -3.65 -15.52 -2.44
C THR A 490 -2.52 -16.06 -3.29
N MET A 491 -1.41 -15.30 -3.35
CA MET A 491 -0.24 -15.59 -4.17
C MET A 491 1.05 -15.15 -3.46
N LYS A 492 2.18 -15.64 -3.99
CA LYS A 492 3.53 -15.29 -3.54
C LYS A 492 4.41 -14.99 -4.74
N TRP A 493 5.29 -13.99 -4.65
CA TRP A 493 6.34 -13.78 -5.63
C TRP A 493 7.33 -14.94 -5.62
N ASN A 494 7.71 -15.45 -6.80
CA ASN A 494 8.70 -16.51 -6.94
C ASN A 494 10.10 -15.92 -7.09
N MET A 495 10.71 -15.54 -5.96
CA MET A 495 12.03 -14.92 -5.93
C MET A 495 13.14 -15.91 -6.37
N GLY A 496 12.98 -17.20 -6.07
CA GLY A 496 13.93 -18.25 -6.50
C GLY A 496 13.96 -18.40 -8.02
N TRP A 497 12.79 -18.53 -8.65
CA TRP A 497 12.67 -18.58 -10.12
C TRP A 497 13.25 -17.33 -10.77
N MET A 498 12.94 -16.16 -10.24
CA MET A 498 13.45 -14.87 -10.75
C MET A 498 14.98 -14.83 -10.72
N HIS A 499 15.57 -15.15 -9.56
CA HIS A 499 17.02 -15.14 -9.38
C HIS A 499 17.74 -16.12 -10.31
N ASP A 500 17.28 -17.38 -10.39
CA ASP A 500 17.85 -18.41 -11.25
C ASP A 500 17.72 -18.03 -12.73
N THR A 501 16.56 -17.53 -13.13
CA THR A 501 16.29 -17.07 -14.49
C THR A 501 17.22 -15.92 -14.90
N LEU A 502 17.33 -14.87 -14.08
CA LEU A 502 18.18 -13.72 -14.39
C LEU A 502 19.67 -14.07 -14.38
N THR A 503 20.08 -14.97 -13.48
CA THR A 503 21.46 -15.49 -13.48
C THR A 503 21.77 -16.23 -14.76
N TYR A 504 20.89 -17.13 -15.20
CA TYR A 504 21.07 -17.88 -16.43
C TYR A 504 21.11 -16.98 -17.69
N PHE A 505 20.12 -16.08 -17.81
CA PHE A 505 20.05 -15.20 -19.00
C PHE A 505 21.17 -14.15 -19.04
N GLY A 506 21.73 -13.77 -17.90
CA GLY A 506 22.89 -12.88 -17.81
C GLY A 506 24.23 -13.53 -18.23
N MET A 507 24.26 -14.87 -18.37
CA MET A 507 25.45 -15.57 -18.84
C MET A 507 25.60 -15.47 -20.36
N ASP A 508 26.86 -15.38 -20.80
CA ASP A 508 27.17 -15.59 -22.23
C ASP A 508 26.66 -16.97 -22.66
N PRO A 509 25.96 -17.08 -23.80
CA PRO A 509 25.39 -18.35 -24.27
C PRO A 509 26.37 -19.53 -24.35
N ILE A 510 27.66 -19.27 -24.50
CA ILE A 510 28.70 -20.32 -24.53
C ILE A 510 28.79 -21.09 -23.20
N TYR A 511 28.40 -20.49 -22.06
CA TYR A 511 28.46 -21.11 -20.73
C TYR A 511 27.12 -21.74 -20.32
N ARG A 512 26.03 -21.47 -21.02
CA ARG A 512 24.65 -21.92 -20.65
C ARG A 512 24.51 -23.43 -20.59
N THR A 513 25.31 -24.17 -21.38
CA THR A 513 25.33 -25.64 -21.39
C THR A 513 25.65 -26.23 -20.01
N HIS A 514 26.45 -25.52 -19.19
CA HIS A 514 26.85 -25.95 -17.85
C HIS A 514 25.86 -25.53 -16.75
N HIS A 515 24.88 -24.71 -17.09
CA HIS A 515 23.94 -24.14 -16.14
C HIS A 515 22.46 -24.41 -16.49
N HIS A 516 22.24 -25.33 -17.42
CA HIS A 516 20.90 -25.65 -17.95
C HIS A 516 19.87 -25.96 -16.84
N GLY A 517 20.32 -26.65 -15.77
CA GLY A 517 19.49 -26.97 -14.62
C GLY A 517 18.93 -25.76 -13.86
N GLN A 518 19.51 -24.57 -14.00
CA GLN A 518 18.95 -23.36 -13.34
C GLN A 518 17.53 -23.02 -13.86
N LEU A 519 17.27 -23.23 -15.15
CA LEU A 519 15.93 -22.98 -15.71
C LEU A 519 14.93 -24.10 -15.33
N THR A 520 15.40 -25.34 -15.26
CA THR A 520 14.52 -26.49 -15.03
C THR A 520 14.25 -26.75 -13.55
N PHE A 521 15.12 -26.31 -12.65
CA PHE A 521 15.00 -26.51 -11.20
C PHE A 521 13.71 -25.91 -10.62
N GLY A 522 13.28 -24.75 -11.12
CA GLY A 522 12.06 -24.06 -10.66
C GLY A 522 10.79 -24.93 -10.76
N GLN A 523 10.74 -25.86 -11.69
CA GLN A 523 9.58 -26.76 -11.84
C GLN A 523 9.40 -27.74 -10.67
N LEU A 524 10.46 -28.06 -9.94
CA LEU A 524 10.39 -28.97 -8.79
C LEU A 524 9.53 -28.40 -7.66
N TYR A 525 9.41 -27.07 -7.56
CA TYR A 525 8.61 -26.41 -6.53
C TYR A 525 7.50 -25.51 -7.09
N ALA A 526 7.31 -25.48 -8.42
CA ALA A 526 6.37 -24.57 -9.09
C ALA A 526 4.93 -24.62 -8.56
N TYR A 527 4.53 -25.73 -7.93
CA TYR A 527 3.17 -25.95 -7.38
C TYR A 527 3.14 -26.01 -5.85
N SER A 528 4.25 -25.69 -5.18
CA SER A 528 4.28 -25.59 -3.71
C SER A 528 3.48 -24.39 -3.19
N GLU A 529 3.46 -23.32 -3.95
CA GLU A 529 2.73 -22.08 -3.71
C GLU A 529 2.00 -21.62 -4.98
N ASN A 530 1.16 -20.60 -4.87
CA ASN A 530 0.56 -19.93 -6.02
C ASN A 530 1.48 -18.79 -6.43
N PHE A 531 2.29 -19.00 -7.46
CA PHE A 531 3.38 -18.08 -7.76
C PHE A 531 3.01 -16.98 -8.75
N VAL A 532 3.51 -15.76 -8.46
CA VAL A 532 3.72 -14.69 -9.43
C VAL A 532 5.20 -14.73 -9.84
N LEU A 533 5.49 -14.60 -11.12
CA LEU A 533 6.83 -14.58 -11.70
C LEU A 533 7.28 -13.11 -11.86
N PRO A 534 8.04 -12.54 -10.90
CA PRO A 534 8.34 -11.11 -10.91
C PRO A 534 9.61 -10.80 -11.69
N PHE A 535 9.56 -9.76 -12.51
CA PHE A 535 10.71 -8.91 -12.85
C PHE A 535 10.36 -7.51 -12.37
N SER A 536 10.57 -7.28 -11.08
CA SER A 536 10.13 -6.10 -10.35
C SER A 536 11.12 -4.94 -10.41
N HIS A 537 10.75 -3.81 -9.79
CA HIS A 537 11.60 -2.65 -9.61
C HIS A 537 12.93 -2.98 -8.93
N ASP A 538 12.94 -3.89 -7.93
CA ASP A 538 14.13 -4.27 -7.19
C ASP A 538 15.23 -4.88 -8.09
N GLU A 539 14.85 -5.45 -9.23
CA GLU A 539 15.79 -6.10 -10.12
C GLU A 539 16.53 -5.13 -11.05
N VAL A 540 16.17 -3.87 -11.09
CA VAL A 540 16.67 -2.87 -12.03
C VAL A 540 17.24 -1.61 -11.35
N VAL A 541 17.68 -1.75 -10.10
CA VAL A 541 18.22 -0.68 -9.25
C VAL A 541 19.52 -1.13 -8.55
N HIS A 542 20.17 -0.22 -7.87
CA HIS A 542 21.30 -0.47 -6.94
C HIS A 542 22.48 -1.23 -7.55
N GLY A 543 22.89 -0.91 -8.78
CA GLY A 543 24.02 -1.52 -9.46
C GLY A 543 23.69 -2.87 -10.12
N LYS A 544 22.42 -3.30 -10.09
CA LYS A 544 21.95 -4.53 -10.73
C LYS A 544 21.82 -4.41 -12.26
N ARG A 545 21.85 -3.22 -12.83
CA ARG A 545 21.57 -2.84 -14.22
C ARG A 545 20.09 -3.03 -14.61
N SER A 546 19.67 -2.46 -15.74
CA SER A 546 18.37 -2.80 -16.36
C SER A 546 18.37 -4.25 -16.85
N LEU A 547 17.19 -4.83 -17.11
CA LEU A 547 17.13 -6.18 -17.71
C LEU A 547 17.92 -6.26 -19.01
N ARG A 548 17.82 -5.26 -19.90
CA ARG A 548 18.64 -5.18 -21.12
C ARG A 548 20.13 -5.12 -20.79
N GLY A 549 20.52 -4.29 -19.84
CA GLY A 549 21.91 -4.10 -19.44
C GLY A 549 22.59 -5.35 -18.85
N ARG A 550 21.79 -6.34 -18.39
CA ARG A 550 22.27 -7.65 -17.93
C ARG A 550 22.50 -8.62 -19.08
N MET A 551 21.83 -8.44 -20.24
CA MET A 551 21.90 -9.39 -21.34
C MET A 551 23.26 -9.33 -22.03
N PRO A 552 23.88 -10.50 -22.32
CA PRO A 552 25.18 -10.57 -23.00
C PRO A 552 25.07 -10.23 -24.46
N GLY A 553 26.22 -9.91 -25.08
CA GLY A 553 26.38 -9.73 -26.51
C GLY A 553 26.19 -8.29 -26.98
N ASN A 554 26.07 -8.14 -28.30
CA ASN A 554 25.81 -6.86 -28.95
C ASN A 554 24.34 -6.42 -28.77
N GLU A 555 23.99 -5.25 -29.29
CA GLU A 555 22.64 -4.67 -29.10
C GLU A 555 21.51 -5.59 -29.62
N TRP A 556 21.70 -6.22 -30.79
CA TRP A 556 20.73 -7.17 -31.34
C TRP A 556 20.61 -8.41 -30.44
N GLU A 557 21.73 -8.97 -29.98
CA GLU A 557 21.76 -10.13 -29.07
C GLU A 557 21.14 -9.82 -27.73
N GLN A 558 21.35 -8.63 -27.18
CA GLN A 558 20.69 -8.18 -25.95
C GLN A 558 19.17 -8.16 -26.11
N HIS A 559 18.64 -7.59 -27.19
CA HIS A 559 17.21 -7.60 -27.47
C HIS A 559 16.68 -9.01 -27.76
N ALA A 560 17.45 -9.84 -28.47
CA ALA A 560 17.07 -11.24 -28.70
C ALA A 560 17.00 -12.04 -27.40
N ASN A 561 17.93 -11.84 -26.47
CA ASN A 561 17.87 -12.43 -25.13
C ASN A 561 16.69 -11.90 -24.31
N LEU A 562 16.34 -10.61 -24.41
CA LEU A 562 15.12 -10.09 -23.75
C LEU A 562 13.84 -10.70 -24.35
N ARG A 563 13.75 -10.82 -25.67
CA ARG A 563 12.61 -11.49 -26.30
C ARG A 563 12.46 -12.93 -25.77
N LEU A 564 13.56 -13.62 -25.61
CA LEU A 564 13.59 -14.98 -25.10
C LEU A 564 13.24 -15.04 -23.60
N LEU A 565 13.79 -14.11 -22.80
CA LEU A 565 13.50 -13.97 -21.35
C LEU A 565 12.00 -13.75 -21.10
N TYR A 566 11.38 -12.82 -21.84
CA TYR A 566 9.95 -12.56 -21.70
C TYR A 566 9.08 -13.70 -22.19
N SER A 567 9.51 -14.38 -23.27
CA SER A 567 8.82 -15.59 -23.71
C SER A 567 8.89 -16.70 -22.65
N TRP A 568 10.03 -16.87 -21.99
CA TRP A 568 10.17 -17.78 -20.86
C TRP A 568 9.19 -17.40 -19.74
N GLN A 569 9.12 -16.11 -19.34
CA GLN A 569 8.22 -15.64 -18.29
C GLN A 569 6.74 -15.87 -18.65
N TRP A 570 6.31 -15.47 -19.87
CA TRP A 570 4.89 -15.53 -20.26
C TRP A 570 4.39 -16.93 -20.52
N LEU A 571 5.24 -17.82 -21.03
CA LEU A 571 4.84 -19.18 -21.41
C LEU A 571 5.03 -20.22 -20.29
N TYR A 572 5.84 -19.89 -19.26
CA TYR A 572 6.01 -20.72 -18.06
C TYR A 572 4.82 -20.55 -17.10
N PRO A 573 4.47 -21.60 -16.28
CA PRO A 573 3.35 -21.49 -15.33
C PRO A 573 3.60 -20.49 -14.21
N GLY A 574 2.59 -19.68 -13.87
CA GLY A 574 2.58 -18.63 -12.85
C GLY A 574 2.10 -17.31 -13.41
N LYS A 575 1.58 -16.40 -12.56
CA LYS A 575 1.15 -15.06 -12.97
C LYS A 575 2.37 -14.21 -13.32
N LYS A 576 2.18 -13.16 -14.12
CA LYS A 576 3.28 -12.37 -14.71
C LYS A 576 3.35 -11.00 -14.06
N LEU A 577 4.56 -10.55 -13.74
CA LEU A 577 4.80 -9.17 -13.30
C LEU A 577 6.02 -8.61 -14.02
N LEU A 578 5.86 -7.45 -14.62
CA LEU A 578 6.92 -6.70 -15.30
C LEU A 578 6.92 -5.25 -14.84
N PHE A 579 8.08 -4.78 -14.39
CA PHE A 579 8.27 -3.37 -14.02
C PHE A 579 8.33 -2.47 -15.26
N MET A 580 7.76 -1.27 -15.12
CA MET A 580 7.70 -0.25 -16.17
C MET A 580 9.05 0.02 -16.84
N GLY A 581 9.02 0.26 -18.16
CA GLY A 581 10.21 0.52 -18.99
C GLY A 581 10.94 -0.73 -19.47
N GLN A 582 10.72 -1.87 -18.82
CA GLN A 582 11.36 -3.12 -19.23
C GLN A 582 10.71 -3.70 -20.49
N GLU A 583 9.43 -3.41 -20.74
CA GLU A 583 8.68 -3.85 -21.92
C GLU A 583 9.20 -3.28 -23.24
N PHE A 584 9.95 -2.21 -23.19
CA PHE A 584 10.64 -1.67 -24.36
C PHE A 584 12.18 -1.66 -24.22
N GLY A 585 12.72 -2.33 -23.20
CA GLY A 585 14.16 -2.52 -23.03
C GLY A 585 14.91 -1.24 -22.64
N GLN A 586 14.43 -0.55 -21.60
CA GLN A 586 15.14 0.59 -21.02
C GLN A 586 16.62 0.30 -20.81
N GLY A 587 17.49 1.24 -21.20
CA GLY A 587 18.94 1.05 -21.15
C GLY A 587 19.55 1.18 -19.76
N PRO A 588 19.41 2.33 -19.11
CA PRO A 588 19.93 2.55 -17.77
C PRO A 588 19.05 1.87 -16.69
N GLU A 589 19.62 1.76 -15.48
CA GLU A 589 18.84 1.43 -14.29
C GLU A 589 17.70 2.44 -14.10
N TRP A 590 16.63 1.98 -13.46
CA TRP A 590 15.56 2.86 -13.07
C TRP A 590 16.03 3.86 -11.99
N SER A 591 15.48 5.07 -12.03
CA SER A 591 15.64 6.10 -11.02
C SER A 591 14.32 6.86 -10.89
N GLU A 592 13.91 7.13 -9.65
CA GLU A 592 12.73 7.94 -9.32
C GLU A 592 12.87 9.41 -9.75
N ASP A 593 14.10 9.89 -9.92
CA ASP A 593 14.40 11.29 -10.26
C ASP A 593 14.08 11.69 -11.70
N ARG A 594 13.84 10.71 -12.57
CA ARG A 594 13.61 10.96 -13.99
C ARG A 594 12.50 10.06 -14.55
N GLU A 595 11.91 10.50 -15.66
CA GLU A 595 10.99 9.65 -16.41
C GLU A 595 11.71 8.51 -17.17
N LEU A 596 10.93 7.54 -17.63
CA LEU A 596 11.42 6.49 -18.52
C LEU A 596 11.93 7.05 -19.83
N ASP A 597 12.85 6.34 -20.45
CA ASP A 597 13.49 6.73 -21.75
C ASP A 597 12.53 6.50 -22.94
N TRP A 598 11.34 7.09 -22.92
CA TRP A 598 10.32 6.91 -23.98
C TRP A 598 10.82 7.18 -25.38
N TYR A 599 11.84 8.03 -25.54
CA TYR A 599 12.44 8.35 -26.84
C TYR A 599 13.06 7.13 -27.54
N VAL A 600 13.41 6.05 -26.80
CA VAL A 600 14.02 4.85 -27.41
C VAL A 600 13.04 4.11 -28.33
N LEU A 601 11.74 4.34 -28.17
CA LEU A 601 10.70 3.75 -29.04
C LEU A 601 10.76 4.21 -30.49
N GLN A 602 11.54 5.24 -30.82
CA GLN A 602 11.86 5.57 -32.21
C GLN A 602 12.78 4.55 -32.89
N TYR A 603 13.45 3.67 -32.12
CA TYR A 603 14.37 2.67 -32.65
C TYR A 603 13.70 1.31 -32.85
N PRO A 604 13.92 0.62 -33.99
CA PRO A 604 13.17 -0.60 -34.32
C PRO A 604 13.30 -1.75 -33.34
N LEU A 605 14.45 -1.93 -32.68
CA LEU A 605 14.64 -3.02 -31.71
C LEU A 605 13.81 -2.82 -30.44
N HIS A 606 13.72 -1.60 -29.93
CA HIS A 606 12.89 -1.24 -28.79
C HIS A 606 11.40 -1.33 -29.10
N GLN A 607 10.99 -0.83 -30.27
CA GLN A 607 9.62 -0.96 -30.74
C GLN A 607 9.24 -2.43 -30.95
N GLY A 608 10.16 -3.22 -31.51
CA GLY A 608 9.97 -4.66 -31.71
C GLY A 608 9.79 -5.41 -30.40
N LEU A 609 10.56 -5.07 -29.37
CA LEU A 609 10.42 -5.66 -28.03
C LEU A 609 9.06 -5.31 -27.39
N GLN A 610 8.63 -4.04 -27.49
CA GLN A 610 7.31 -3.60 -27.02
C GLN A 610 6.18 -4.33 -27.75
N ASN A 611 6.28 -4.51 -29.06
CA ASN A 611 5.32 -5.29 -29.84
C ASN A 611 5.25 -6.75 -29.35
N LEU A 612 6.41 -7.35 -29.02
CA LEU A 612 6.45 -8.72 -28.51
C LEU A 612 5.73 -8.83 -27.16
N VAL A 613 6.01 -7.92 -26.22
CA VAL A 613 5.33 -7.95 -24.89
C VAL A 613 3.82 -7.79 -25.07
N ARG A 614 3.36 -6.93 -25.97
CA ARG A 614 1.93 -6.78 -26.30
C ARG A 614 1.35 -8.10 -26.84
N ASP A 615 2.04 -8.75 -27.76
CA ASP A 615 1.57 -10.01 -28.34
C ASP A 615 1.65 -11.18 -27.36
N LEU A 616 2.65 -11.22 -26.48
CA LEU A 616 2.73 -12.19 -25.38
C LEU A 616 1.54 -12.03 -24.40
N ASN A 617 1.20 -10.81 -24.03
CA ASN A 617 0.02 -10.53 -23.22
C ASN A 617 -1.28 -10.97 -23.94
N ARG A 618 -1.40 -10.68 -25.23
CA ARG A 618 -2.56 -11.10 -26.03
C ARG A 618 -2.68 -12.61 -26.07
N VAL A 619 -1.62 -13.32 -26.42
CA VAL A 619 -1.62 -14.79 -26.49
C VAL A 619 -1.91 -15.40 -25.12
N TYR A 620 -1.32 -14.89 -24.06
CA TYR A 620 -1.56 -15.34 -22.69
C TYR A 620 -3.03 -15.17 -22.26
N ARG A 621 -3.67 -14.08 -22.67
CA ARG A 621 -5.08 -13.82 -22.37
C ARG A 621 -6.04 -14.65 -23.21
N GLU A 622 -5.71 -14.92 -24.47
CA GLU A 622 -6.58 -15.58 -25.43
C GLU A 622 -6.49 -17.11 -25.37
N ASP A 623 -5.33 -17.67 -24.98
CA ASP A 623 -5.13 -19.13 -24.95
C ASP A 623 -5.25 -19.71 -23.53
N PRO A 624 -6.37 -20.42 -23.23
CA PRO A 624 -6.58 -21.02 -21.91
C PRO A 624 -5.49 -22.03 -21.50
N ALA A 625 -4.79 -22.66 -22.44
CA ALA A 625 -3.70 -23.57 -22.12
C ALA A 625 -2.56 -22.86 -21.34
N LEU A 626 -2.41 -21.55 -21.48
CA LEU A 626 -1.36 -20.77 -20.83
C LEU A 626 -1.72 -20.30 -19.43
N HIS A 627 -3.03 -20.19 -19.08
CA HIS A 627 -3.43 -19.57 -17.80
C HIS A 627 -4.44 -20.39 -16.99
N ALA A 628 -5.22 -21.30 -17.59
CA ALA A 628 -6.31 -21.95 -16.85
C ALA A 628 -5.85 -22.94 -15.76
N ARG A 629 -4.62 -23.46 -15.87
CA ARG A 629 -4.05 -24.46 -14.94
C ARG A 629 -2.63 -24.09 -14.49
N GLU A 630 -2.36 -22.81 -14.22
CA GLU A 630 -1.02 -22.34 -13.85
C GLU A 630 -0.54 -22.87 -12.49
N PHE A 631 -1.47 -23.21 -11.60
CA PHE A 631 -1.18 -23.69 -10.25
C PHE A 631 -1.44 -25.20 -10.09
N GLU A 632 -1.62 -25.90 -11.20
CA GLU A 632 -1.89 -27.34 -11.22
C GLU A 632 -0.80 -28.10 -11.98
N PRO A 633 -0.23 -29.18 -11.41
CA PRO A 633 0.82 -29.96 -12.10
C PRO A 633 0.41 -30.45 -13.49
N ASP A 634 -0.86 -30.85 -13.67
CA ASP A 634 -1.37 -31.35 -14.95
C ASP A 634 -1.43 -30.31 -16.07
N GLY A 635 -1.26 -29.02 -15.73
CA GLY A 635 -1.20 -27.90 -16.70
C GLY A 635 0.12 -27.77 -17.46
N PHE A 636 1.14 -28.55 -17.05
CA PHE A 636 2.49 -28.48 -17.62
C PHE A 636 3.12 -29.87 -17.73
N ASP A 637 3.93 -30.10 -18.76
CA ASP A 637 4.78 -31.28 -18.85
C ASP A 637 6.02 -30.97 -19.71
N TRP A 638 7.18 -31.47 -19.28
CA TRP A 638 8.38 -31.37 -20.09
C TRP A 638 8.27 -32.28 -21.31
N LEU A 639 8.65 -31.75 -22.48
CA LEU A 639 8.88 -32.54 -23.67
C LEU A 639 10.35 -32.94 -23.77
N ASP A 640 11.24 -31.96 -23.60
CA ASP A 640 12.67 -32.17 -23.45
C ASP A 640 13.26 -31.03 -22.59
N CYS A 641 13.78 -31.37 -21.42
CA CYS A 641 14.41 -30.43 -20.50
C CYS A 641 15.90 -30.75 -20.26
N ASP A 642 16.45 -31.78 -20.91
CA ASP A 642 17.79 -32.32 -20.62
C ASP A 642 18.82 -32.02 -21.71
N ASP A 643 18.42 -31.39 -22.84
CA ASP A 643 19.36 -31.08 -23.92
C ASP A 643 20.24 -29.84 -23.61
N ALA A 644 21.05 -30.00 -22.57
CA ALA A 644 22.05 -28.99 -22.19
C ALA A 644 23.09 -28.75 -23.27
N ALA A 645 23.45 -29.78 -24.06
CA ALA A 645 24.46 -29.68 -25.13
C ALA A 645 24.06 -28.67 -26.21
N HIS A 646 22.77 -28.58 -26.50
CA HIS A 646 22.22 -27.62 -27.44
C HIS A 646 21.62 -26.38 -26.75
N SER A 647 21.49 -26.38 -25.42
CA SER A 647 20.80 -25.35 -24.64
C SER A 647 19.42 -25.07 -25.24
N THR A 648 18.63 -26.13 -25.41
CA THR A 648 17.25 -26.07 -25.87
C THR A 648 16.31 -26.63 -24.80
N ILE A 649 15.12 -26.06 -24.68
CA ILE A 649 14.08 -26.52 -23.77
C ILE A 649 12.77 -26.58 -24.53
N SER A 650 11.99 -27.64 -24.29
CA SER A 650 10.63 -27.74 -24.81
C SER A 650 9.68 -28.31 -23.78
N PHE A 651 8.46 -27.80 -23.76
CA PHE A 651 7.39 -28.20 -22.86
C PHE A 651 6.01 -28.02 -23.49
N VAL A 652 5.01 -28.66 -22.91
CA VAL A 652 3.60 -28.50 -23.28
C VAL A 652 2.82 -27.84 -22.15
N ARG A 653 1.92 -26.92 -22.52
CA ARG A 653 0.91 -26.35 -21.63
C ARG A 653 -0.46 -26.89 -21.99
N ARG A 654 -1.34 -27.05 -20.96
CA ARG A 654 -2.66 -27.66 -21.13
C ARG A 654 -3.71 -26.92 -20.32
N ASP A 655 -4.94 -26.83 -20.89
CA ASP A 655 -6.12 -26.38 -20.14
C ASP A 655 -6.94 -27.55 -19.59
N HIS A 656 -8.08 -27.27 -18.97
CA HIS A 656 -9.02 -28.26 -18.45
C HIS A 656 -9.81 -29.00 -19.54
N GLN A 657 -9.85 -28.48 -20.76
CA GLN A 657 -10.62 -29.05 -21.89
C GLN A 657 -9.75 -29.90 -22.82
N GLY A 658 -8.47 -30.04 -22.51
CA GLY A 658 -7.52 -30.82 -23.29
C GLY A 658 -6.86 -30.06 -24.44
N ARG A 659 -7.07 -28.73 -24.55
CA ARG A 659 -6.29 -27.89 -25.45
C ARG A 659 -4.83 -27.88 -25.02
N GLN A 660 -3.93 -28.03 -26.01
CA GLN A 660 -2.49 -28.09 -25.78
C GLN A 660 -1.75 -27.13 -26.67
N VAL A 661 -0.70 -26.56 -26.14
CA VAL A 661 0.29 -25.80 -26.92
C VAL A 661 1.70 -26.25 -26.59
N VAL A 662 2.57 -26.29 -27.58
CA VAL A 662 3.97 -26.65 -27.42
C VAL A 662 4.84 -25.40 -27.46
N VAL A 663 5.75 -25.29 -26.51
CA VAL A 663 6.74 -24.22 -26.40
C VAL A 663 8.12 -24.81 -26.65
N VAL A 664 8.91 -24.14 -27.49
CA VAL A 664 10.30 -24.51 -27.77
C VAL A 664 11.19 -23.29 -27.68
N LEU A 665 12.26 -23.37 -26.90
CA LEU A 665 13.24 -22.28 -26.74
C LEU A 665 14.62 -22.74 -27.24
N ASN A 666 15.23 -21.96 -28.12
CA ASN A 666 16.64 -22.06 -28.48
C ASN A 666 17.42 -20.95 -27.76
N LEU A 667 18.15 -21.33 -26.74
CA LEU A 667 18.84 -20.41 -25.83
C LEU A 667 20.25 -20.05 -26.32
N THR A 668 20.58 -20.35 -27.59
CA THR A 668 21.88 -20.07 -28.20
C THR A 668 21.77 -19.22 -29.46
N PRO A 669 22.84 -18.47 -29.84
CA PRO A 669 22.86 -17.73 -31.08
C PRO A 669 23.06 -18.63 -32.34
N MET A 670 22.95 -19.92 -32.16
CA MET A 670 23.09 -20.90 -33.25
C MET A 670 21.73 -21.30 -33.81
N GLU A 671 21.55 -21.15 -35.10
CA GLU A 671 20.40 -21.65 -35.85
C GLU A 671 20.42 -23.19 -35.89
N ARG A 672 19.29 -23.85 -35.74
CA ARG A 672 19.20 -25.33 -35.75
C ARG A 672 18.20 -25.81 -36.78
N ALA A 673 18.74 -26.35 -37.88
CA ALA A 673 17.91 -26.92 -38.94
C ALA A 673 17.40 -28.32 -38.55
N ALA A 674 16.13 -28.62 -38.88
CA ALA A 674 15.48 -29.92 -38.62
C ALA A 674 15.71 -30.47 -37.20
N TYR A 675 15.65 -29.62 -36.20
CA TYR A 675 15.84 -30.01 -34.80
C TYR A 675 14.64 -30.82 -34.31
N PRO A 676 14.86 -32.03 -33.77
CA PRO A 676 13.77 -32.91 -33.37
C PRO A 676 13.22 -32.53 -32.00
N VAL A 677 11.95 -32.19 -31.92
CA VAL A 677 11.21 -31.84 -30.71
C VAL A 677 10.14 -32.87 -30.45
N PRO A 678 10.05 -33.51 -29.28
CA PRO A 678 8.95 -34.38 -28.94
C PRO A 678 7.60 -33.65 -29.00
N ALA A 679 6.56 -34.35 -29.41
CA ALA A 679 5.22 -33.78 -29.52
C ALA A 679 4.15 -34.70 -28.89
N PRO A 680 3.09 -34.14 -28.27
CA PRO A 680 2.07 -34.89 -27.58
C PRO A 680 1.20 -35.78 -28.55
N HIS A 681 1.15 -35.41 -29.82
CA HIS A 681 0.44 -36.22 -30.85
C HIS A 681 1.00 -35.90 -32.26
N ALA A 682 0.82 -36.82 -33.18
CA ALA A 682 1.14 -36.65 -34.59
C ALA A 682 0.13 -35.70 -35.27
N GLY A 683 0.50 -35.11 -36.41
CA GLY A 683 -0.36 -34.24 -37.20
C GLY A 683 0.26 -32.87 -37.49
N ARG A 684 -0.60 -31.99 -38.01
CA ARG A 684 -0.18 -30.59 -38.37
C ARG A 684 -0.14 -29.70 -37.14
N TRP A 685 0.87 -28.88 -37.05
CA TRP A 685 1.07 -27.86 -36.02
C TRP A 685 1.34 -26.53 -36.68
N ARG A 686 0.74 -25.44 -36.17
CA ARG A 686 0.94 -24.07 -36.63
C ARG A 686 1.75 -23.31 -35.59
N VAL A 687 2.72 -22.53 -36.05
CA VAL A 687 3.46 -21.59 -35.20
C VAL A 687 2.61 -20.34 -35.02
N THR A 688 2.14 -20.09 -33.80
CA THR A 688 1.31 -18.94 -33.46
C THR A 688 2.14 -17.76 -32.95
N LEU A 689 3.32 -18.03 -32.42
CA LEU A 689 4.30 -17.02 -32.05
C LEU A 689 5.70 -17.49 -32.42
N ASN A 690 6.45 -16.62 -33.14
CA ASN A 690 7.87 -16.77 -33.38
C ASN A 690 8.58 -15.47 -32.97
N THR A 691 9.38 -15.51 -31.91
CA THR A 691 10.03 -14.31 -31.39
C THR A 691 11.16 -13.77 -32.24
N ASP A 692 11.59 -14.52 -33.28
CA ASP A 692 12.52 -14.04 -34.33
C ASP A 692 11.80 -13.37 -35.53
N ALA A 693 10.49 -13.11 -35.42
CA ALA A 693 9.76 -12.39 -36.48
C ALA A 693 10.29 -10.94 -36.62
N GLU A 694 10.28 -10.41 -37.84
CA GLU A 694 10.77 -9.06 -38.16
C GLU A 694 10.04 -7.97 -37.38
N VAL A 695 8.74 -8.15 -37.10
CA VAL A 695 7.90 -7.24 -36.29
C VAL A 695 8.43 -7.08 -34.86
N TYR A 696 9.22 -8.02 -34.38
CA TYR A 696 9.88 -8.01 -33.06
C TYR A 696 11.38 -7.67 -33.14
N GLY A 697 11.88 -7.28 -34.33
CA GLY A 697 13.29 -6.99 -34.56
C GLY A 697 14.17 -8.23 -34.79
N GLY A 698 13.55 -9.36 -35.16
CA GLY A 698 14.25 -10.60 -35.51
C GLY A 698 14.56 -10.75 -37.00
N GLY A 699 15.06 -11.93 -37.38
CA GLY A 699 15.44 -12.27 -38.74
C GLY A 699 14.37 -12.98 -39.56
N SER A 700 13.18 -13.18 -39.04
CA SER A 700 12.04 -13.92 -39.64
C SER A 700 12.40 -15.35 -40.09
N ARG A 701 13.24 -16.02 -39.30
CA ARG A 701 13.60 -17.43 -39.52
C ARG A 701 12.64 -18.36 -38.83
N GLY A 702 12.58 -19.60 -39.27
CA GLY A 702 11.72 -20.62 -38.70
C GLY A 702 10.47 -20.90 -39.53
N PRO A 703 9.74 -21.98 -39.21
CA PRO A 703 8.58 -22.41 -40.00
C PRO A 703 7.31 -21.65 -39.58
N ALA A 704 6.35 -21.51 -40.48
CA ALA A 704 4.97 -21.10 -40.16
C ALA A 704 4.12 -22.29 -39.71
N GLU A 705 4.40 -23.47 -40.24
CA GLU A 705 3.73 -24.76 -39.89
C GLU A 705 4.78 -25.88 -39.87
N ALA A 706 4.47 -26.95 -39.12
CA ALA A 706 5.27 -28.13 -39.05
C ALA A 706 4.35 -29.36 -38.96
N TYR A 707 4.88 -30.56 -39.32
CA TYR A 707 4.17 -31.79 -39.17
C TYR A 707 4.89 -32.69 -38.16
N ALA A 708 4.16 -33.14 -37.13
CA ALA A 708 4.66 -34.10 -36.16
C ALA A 708 4.51 -35.52 -36.74
N GLU A 709 5.63 -36.16 -37.01
CA GLU A 709 5.65 -37.53 -37.47
C GLU A 709 5.34 -38.49 -36.30
N PRO A 710 4.67 -39.65 -36.54
CA PRO A 710 4.37 -40.66 -35.51
C PRO A 710 5.64 -41.45 -35.13
N ILE A 711 6.66 -40.74 -34.72
CA ILE A 711 7.95 -41.29 -34.26
C ILE A 711 8.09 -40.93 -32.78
N GLU A 712 8.10 -41.98 -31.94
CA GLU A 712 8.25 -41.81 -30.50
C GLU A 712 9.60 -41.18 -30.14
N ARG A 713 9.56 -40.17 -29.23
CA ARG A 713 10.75 -39.50 -28.69
C ARG A 713 10.51 -39.10 -27.24
N HIS A 714 11.44 -39.42 -26.36
CA HIS A 714 11.39 -39.13 -24.93
C HIS A 714 10.06 -39.49 -24.24
N GLY A 715 9.47 -40.62 -24.65
CA GLY A 715 8.18 -41.08 -24.13
C GLY A 715 6.96 -40.38 -24.73
N HIS A 716 7.12 -39.45 -25.68
CA HIS A 716 6.01 -38.83 -26.40
C HIS A 716 5.80 -39.49 -27.76
N PRO A 717 4.54 -39.62 -28.22
CA PRO A 717 4.19 -40.51 -29.37
C PRO A 717 4.60 -39.95 -30.73
N ALA A 718 5.02 -38.68 -30.79
CA ALA A 718 5.36 -38.03 -32.06
C ALA A 718 6.57 -37.13 -31.94
N THR A 719 7.17 -36.75 -33.10
CA THR A 719 8.33 -35.84 -33.20
C THR A 719 8.07 -34.78 -34.26
N LEU A 720 8.25 -33.51 -33.87
CA LEU A 720 8.31 -32.35 -34.75
C LEU A 720 9.76 -32.15 -35.19
N TYR A 721 10.00 -31.89 -36.49
CA TYR A 721 11.30 -31.47 -36.99
C TYR A 721 11.23 -29.97 -37.30
N LEU A 722 11.80 -29.15 -36.42
CA LEU A 722 11.68 -27.71 -36.49
C LEU A 722 12.99 -27.05 -36.94
N HIS A 723 12.86 -25.96 -37.69
CA HIS A 723 13.93 -25.00 -37.87
C HIS A 723 13.86 -24.00 -36.72
N LEU A 724 14.77 -24.06 -35.74
CA LEU A 724 14.80 -23.18 -34.60
C LEU A 724 15.69 -21.95 -34.90
N PRO A 725 15.13 -20.74 -34.88
CA PRO A 725 15.90 -19.51 -35.00
C PRO A 725 16.88 -19.33 -33.84
N PRO A 726 17.95 -18.53 -34.00
CA PRO A 726 18.88 -18.23 -32.91
C PRO A 726 18.23 -17.36 -31.84
N LEU A 727 18.50 -17.62 -30.56
CA LEU A 727 17.97 -16.86 -29.41
C LEU A 727 16.47 -16.56 -29.53
N ALA A 728 15.67 -17.60 -29.77
CA ALA A 728 14.25 -17.43 -30.05
C ALA A 728 13.39 -18.50 -29.39
N ALA A 729 12.14 -18.15 -29.18
CA ALA A 729 11.07 -19.04 -28.75
C ALA A 729 10.02 -19.21 -29.86
N LEU A 730 9.50 -20.43 -29.97
CA LEU A 730 8.35 -20.78 -30.80
C LEU A 730 7.21 -21.29 -29.93
N LEU A 731 5.99 -20.80 -30.19
CA LEU A 731 4.75 -21.32 -29.64
C LEU A 731 3.97 -22.00 -30.77
N LEU A 732 3.57 -23.24 -30.58
CA LEU A 732 2.86 -24.03 -31.58
C LEU A 732 1.53 -24.54 -31.03
N GLU A 733 0.50 -24.52 -31.86
CA GLU A 733 -0.79 -25.14 -31.57
C GLU A 733 -1.11 -26.23 -32.61
N PRO A 734 -1.85 -27.26 -32.22
CA PRO A 734 -2.29 -28.27 -33.20
C PRO A 734 -3.33 -27.67 -34.15
N VAL A 735 -3.22 -28.02 -35.43
CA VAL A 735 -4.24 -27.67 -36.42
C VAL A 735 -5.24 -28.83 -36.44
N GLY A 736 -6.49 -28.56 -36.08
CA GLY A 736 -7.55 -29.56 -36.20
C GLY A 736 -7.69 -30.06 -37.64
N ASP A 737 -7.97 -31.34 -37.81
CA ASP A 737 -8.24 -31.97 -39.12
C ASP A 737 -9.46 -31.35 -39.82
#